data_24477a1f59cb7837888f07b774c504e3
#
_entry.id   24477a1f59cb7837888f07b774c504e3
#
_cell.length_a   1.000
_cell.length_b   1.000
_cell.length_c   1.000
_cell.angle_alpha   90.00
_cell.angle_beta   90.00
_cell.angle_gamma   90.00
#
_symmetry.space_group_name_H-M   'P 1'
#
loop_
_entity.id
_entity.type
_entity.pdbx_description
1 polymer ?
#
loop_
_entity_poly.entity_id
_entity_poly.type
_entity_poly.pdbx_seq_one_letter_code
_entity_poly.pdbx_strand_id
1 'polypeptide(L)'
;MDHRTTRADGFTVISFIAILFGLLSSVEARASAAPEEKARIRVSIKGTRWYLNNRLTYLAAQAEGLLMNVRMVNAIFEDRKRHGFDSDRNTDEFIAAIGDYAAHGVRAFTVNLQGGFPGYEGAINSAFNPDGSLRKGYLQRVKRVIEACDHNGVVVILGCYYQRQDQILKDTQAVRAGVVNVVRWIVKSGFTNVVLEIANEFNHSGFDHDILRTPGGQVELIGLAKKTSPNLLVSTSGLGNGRLPDSVAKASDFLLIHFNGTKLDDIPERIGALKKYGKPIVCNEDDKLGAEAAKAAQLSVKHSASWGFMHKEANQYSPFQFRGIEDDHTVYAMLETLTTPKRAEAYFPPPESKGGWRKLDDPDDISRLAGMDPAKLGRLKQWLLESDNRSFAAVVIRNGYIVLELERGNSSKTDARRVASVSKAICATVLAIASEQSQQGLTPRKMKFDDPAFDFIPWAKPLSDPRKARITVKQLLNHTSGICPEATSARNDGTWQYILGHSGDERTARLAFDPGTACGYSTHALAHAALVCEYVTGKPYDEFAIEALFKPIGCEHWWFQYYDGGEEIGRHPSHGMGMPARDLARIAYCMLRDGRWHNKQVIPRWFIEQTAAPTHNVSKPEMRWGFNPRTFSHGWELPAYLTGDNKEGRSGKGIPADARYKPGSGGQLIAFVPSLDLVVTRQTGSSGNWQFAEYLRRACAAVLTE
;
A
#
# COMPACT_ATOMS: atom_id res chain seq x y z
N MET A 1 83.51 34.05 -0.12
CA MET A 1 83.26 35.33 0.55
C MET A 1 81.97 35.23 1.25
N ASP A 2 82.01 34.74 2.48
CA ASP A 2 82.03 35.52 3.73
C ASP A 2 80.72 36.28 3.95
N HIS A 3 80.00 36.20 4.99
CA HIS A 3 80.15 35.89 6.42
C HIS A 3 78.76 35.64 7.01
N ARG A 4 78.56 34.58 7.86
CA ARG A 4 78.51 34.66 9.35
C ARG A 4 77.37 35.56 9.87
N THR A 5 76.55 35.11 10.68
CA THR A 5 76.34 34.61 12.06
C THR A 5 75.15 35.34 12.65
N THR A 6 74.38 34.98 13.59
CA THR A 6 74.38 34.23 14.82
C THR A 6 72.94 34.25 15.42
N ARG A 7 72.55 33.19 16.07
CA ARG A 7 71.75 33.00 17.32
C ARG A 7 70.92 34.15 17.89
N ALA A 8 69.70 33.86 18.34
CA ALA A 8 69.38 33.36 19.67
C ALA A 8 67.88 33.29 19.93
N ASP A 9 67.46 32.20 20.51
CA ASP A 9 66.51 31.94 21.57
C ASP A 9 65.36 32.94 21.87
N GLY A 10 64.11 32.43 21.88
CA GLY A 10 62.95 33.08 22.45
C GLY A 10 61.73 32.15 22.46
N PHE A 11 61.64 31.42 23.57
CA PHE A 11 60.58 30.46 23.96
C PHE A 11 59.14 30.92 23.71
N THR A 12 58.32 29.98 23.16
CA THR A 12 57.04 29.45 23.64
C THR A 12 56.03 30.43 24.24
N VAL A 13 54.91 30.47 23.64
CA VAL A 13 53.49 30.50 24.06
C VAL A 13 52.67 31.10 22.90
N ILE A 14 52.18 30.31 22.02
CA ILE A 14 50.94 30.52 21.20
C ILE A 14 50.72 29.20 20.41
N SER A 15 50.19 28.20 21.08
CA SER A 15 49.72 26.98 20.42
C SER A 15 48.64 26.30 21.24
N PHE A 16 47.65 27.08 21.72
CA PHE A 16 46.45 26.48 22.36
C PHE A 16 45.13 27.18 22.05
N ILE A 17 45.08 28.13 21.11
CA ILE A 17 43.84 28.83 20.73
C ILE A 17 43.36 28.48 19.30
N ALA A 18 44.14 27.73 18.50
CA ALA A 18 43.77 27.40 17.14
C ALA A 18 43.01 26.04 16.99
N ILE A 19 42.79 25.28 18.07
CA ILE A 19 42.09 23.98 18.05
C ILE A 19 40.64 24.09 18.54
N LEU A 20 40.21 25.22 19.10
CA LEU A 20 38.85 25.42 19.58
C LEU A 20 37.92 26.16 18.57
N PHE A 21 38.44 26.63 17.44
CA PHE A 21 37.64 27.28 16.37
C PHE A 21 37.41 26.39 15.15
N GLY A 22 37.99 25.19 15.12
CA GLY A 22 37.82 24.21 14.03
C GLY A 22 36.70 23.20 14.23
N LEU A 23 35.92 23.25 15.33
CA LEU A 23 34.85 22.31 15.67
C LEU A 23 33.46 22.95 15.76
N LEU A 24 33.30 24.19 15.30
CA LEU A 24 32.03 24.91 15.35
C LEU A 24 31.46 25.32 13.98
N SER A 25 31.96 24.76 12.87
CA SER A 25 31.51 25.12 11.53
C SER A 25 31.14 23.93 10.64
N SER A 26 30.58 22.86 11.21
CA SER A 26 29.96 21.78 10.43
C SER A 26 28.68 21.22 11.06
N VAL A 27 27.90 22.09 11.69
CA VAL A 27 26.47 21.86 11.85
C VAL A 27 25.77 22.62 10.72
N GLU A 28 25.95 22.16 9.49
CA GLU A 28 25.00 22.46 8.44
C GLU A 28 23.67 21.90 8.89
N ALA A 29 22.76 22.80 9.19
CA ALA A 29 21.36 22.51 9.43
C ALA A 29 20.86 21.64 8.27
N ARG A 30 20.66 20.33 8.52
CA ARG A 30 19.73 19.55 7.71
C ARG A 30 18.41 20.30 7.81
N ALA A 31 18.09 21.08 6.79
CA ALA A 31 16.74 21.52 6.55
C ALA A 31 15.90 20.23 6.53
N SER A 32 15.16 20.01 7.59
CA SER A 32 14.10 18.99 7.60
C SER A 32 13.19 19.40 6.44
N ALA A 33 13.12 18.55 5.43
CA ALA A 33 12.10 18.69 4.41
C ALA A 33 10.78 18.83 5.17
N ALA A 34 10.09 19.96 4.98
CA ALA A 34 8.76 20.15 5.52
C ALA A 34 7.94 18.90 5.11
N PRO A 35 7.19 18.28 6.02
CA PRO A 35 6.35 17.16 5.67
C PRO A 35 5.46 17.61 4.51
N GLU A 36 5.45 16.83 3.40
CA GLU A 36 4.50 17.04 2.31
C GLU A 36 3.12 17.18 2.94
N GLU A 37 2.50 18.33 2.78
CA GLU A 37 1.16 18.62 3.28
C GLU A 37 0.21 17.66 2.55
N LYS A 38 -0.18 16.55 3.21
CA LYS A 38 -1.15 15.60 2.65
C LYS A 38 -2.41 16.39 2.28
N ALA A 39 -2.85 16.24 1.03
CA ALA A 39 -4.06 16.90 0.55
C ALA A 39 -5.22 16.63 1.51
N ARG A 40 -5.90 17.70 1.96
CA ARG A 40 -7.04 17.63 2.88
C ARG A 40 -8.15 16.74 2.32
N ILE A 41 -8.76 15.95 3.19
CA ILE A 41 -9.86 15.08 2.81
C ILE A 41 -11.12 15.89 2.55
N ARG A 42 -11.73 15.65 1.40
CA ARG A 42 -13.05 16.19 1.06
C ARG A 42 -14.09 15.08 1.08
N VAL A 43 -15.02 15.14 2.02
CA VAL A 43 -16.16 14.22 2.08
C VAL A 43 -17.27 14.68 1.12
N SER A 44 -17.91 13.72 0.45
CA SER A 44 -19.06 13.99 -0.44
C SER A 44 -19.98 12.78 -0.54
N ILE A 45 -21.20 13.03 -1.04
CA ILE A 45 -22.23 12.00 -1.29
C ILE A 45 -22.62 12.05 -2.78
N LYS A 46 -22.76 10.84 -3.39
CA LYS A 46 -23.39 10.66 -4.70
C LYS A 46 -24.44 9.57 -4.57
N GLY A 47 -25.72 9.94 -4.71
CA GLY A 47 -26.83 9.02 -4.42
C GLY A 47 -26.81 8.57 -2.96
N THR A 48 -26.71 7.26 -2.73
CA THR A 48 -26.68 6.65 -1.40
C THR A 48 -25.27 6.32 -0.90
N ARG A 49 -24.21 6.81 -1.59
CA ARG A 49 -22.82 6.38 -1.34
C ARG A 49 -21.93 7.54 -0.91
N TRP A 50 -20.97 7.21 -0.03
CA TRP A 50 -19.96 8.12 0.49
C TRP A 50 -18.67 8.08 -0.33
N TYR A 51 -18.08 9.27 -0.52
CA TYR A 51 -16.82 9.45 -1.23
C TYR A 51 -15.87 10.31 -0.39
N LEU A 52 -14.59 9.95 -0.37
CA LEU A 52 -13.49 10.75 0.18
C LEU A 52 -12.53 11.10 -0.95
N ASN A 53 -12.31 12.39 -1.21
CA ASN A 53 -11.51 12.88 -2.35
C ASN A 53 -11.98 12.31 -3.70
N ASN A 54 -13.30 12.23 -3.91
CA ASN A 54 -13.95 11.59 -5.06
C ASN A 54 -13.70 10.07 -5.19
N ARG A 55 -13.09 9.42 -4.21
CA ARG A 55 -12.94 7.97 -4.16
C ARG A 55 -14.07 7.36 -3.34
N LEU A 56 -14.65 6.30 -3.84
CA LEU A 56 -15.68 5.55 -3.13
C LEU A 56 -15.07 4.92 -1.87
N THR A 57 -15.72 5.08 -0.72
CA THR A 57 -15.26 4.44 0.51
C THR A 57 -15.30 2.92 0.37
N TYR A 58 -14.30 2.23 0.91
CA TYR A 58 -14.18 0.76 0.96
C TYR A 58 -14.42 0.04 -0.37
N LEU A 59 -13.90 0.57 -1.45
CA LEU A 59 -14.04 0.00 -2.79
C LEU A 59 -13.74 -1.51 -2.79
N ALA A 60 -14.61 -2.30 -3.45
CA ALA A 60 -14.56 -3.77 -3.53
C ALA A 60 -14.69 -4.52 -2.19
N ALA A 61 -14.97 -3.84 -1.07
CA ALA A 61 -15.30 -4.44 0.22
C ALA A 61 -16.81 -4.66 0.39
N GLN A 62 -17.21 -5.38 1.44
CA GLN A 62 -18.63 -5.55 1.76
C GLN A 62 -19.31 -4.22 2.11
N ALA A 63 -18.57 -3.32 2.78
CA ALA A 63 -19.00 -1.99 3.18
C ALA A 63 -18.80 -0.92 2.08
N GLU A 64 -18.65 -1.31 0.80
CA GLU A 64 -18.43 -0.38 -0.31
C GLU A 64 -19.46 0.75 -0.34
N GLY A 65 -18.98 2.00 -0.35
CA GLY A 65 -19.81 3.19 -0.37
C GLY A 65 -20.45 3.57 0.97
N LEU A 66 -20.14 2.86 2.06
CA LEU A 66 -20.62 3.15 3.40
C LEU A 66 -19.61 3.99 4.20
N LEU A 67 -20.00 4.47 5.40
CA LEU A 67 -19.17 5.26 6.31
C LEU A 67 -19.20 4.60 7.70
N MET A 68 -18.36 3.56 7.89
CA MET A 68 -18.25 2.87 9.19
C MET A 68 -17.63 3.83 10.21
N ASN A 69 -18.24 3.89 11.40
CA ASN A 69 -17.90 4.95 12.33
C ASN A 69 -17.87 4.47 13.79
N VAL A 70 -17.30 5.32 14.65
CA VAL A 70 -17.27 5.09 16.09
C VAL A 70 -17.71 6.36 16.81
N ARG A 71 -18.50 6.21 17.85
CA ARG A 71 -18.99 7.34 18.64
C ARG A 71 -18.01 7.68 19.75
N MET A 72 -17.44 8.89 19.69
CA MET A 72 -16.41 9.40 20.58
C MET A 72 -16.83 10.75 21.18
N VAL A 73 -18.05 10.82 21.68
CA VAL A 73 -18.69 12.07 22.16
C VAL A 73 -17.89 12.78 23.25
N ASN A 74 -17.19 12.02 24.09
CA ASN A 74 -16.40 12.54 25.19
C ASN A 74 -14.89 12.70 24.90
N ALA A 75 -14.47 12.51 23.65
CA ALA A 75 -13.08 12.75 23.23
C ALA A 75 -12.61 14.21 23.47
N ILE A 76 -13.54 15.16 23.49
CA ILE A 76 -13.30 16.58 23.74
C ILE A 76 -14.02 17.09 24.98
N PHE A 77 -14.25 16.18 25.94
CA PHE A 77 -14.99 16.48 27.19
C PHE A 77 -14.29 17.53 28.04
N GLU A 78 -15.09 18.37 28.69
CA GLU A 78 -14.71 19.21 29.83
C GLU A 78 -15.83 19.21 30.89
N ASP A 79 -15.49 19.44 32.14
CA ASP A 79 -16.48 19.73 33.14
C ASP A 79 -16.28 21.14 33.71
N ARG A 80 -17.19 22.04 33.38
CA ARG A 80 -17.16 23.43 33.86
C ARG A 80 -17.57 23.59 35.33
N LYS A 81 -18.14 22.56 35.94
CA LYS A 81 -18.55 22.56 37.35
C LYS A 81 -17.51 21.96 38.28
N ARG A 82 -16.76 20.98 37.80
CA ARG A 82 -15.80 20.22 38.61
C ARG A 82 -14.37 20.51 38.11
N HIS A 83 -13.56 21.09 39.00
CA HIS A 83 -12.16 21.33 38.71
C HIS A 83 -11.36 20.02 38.88
N GLY A 84 -10.38 19.76 38.02
CA GLY A 84 -9.47 18.64 38.11
C GLY A 84 -9.52 17.63 36.95
N PHE A 85 -10.47 17.76 36.02
CA PHE A 85 -10.44 16.99 34.76
C PHE A 85 -9.53 17.67 33.72
N ASP A 86 -8.51 16.96 33.28
CA ASP A 86 -7.59 17.43 32.24
C ASP A 86 -8.16 17.17 30.84
N SER A 87 -8.86 18.17 30.32
CA SER A 87 -9.54 18.11 29.01
C SER A 87 -8.57 18.02 27.84
N ASP A 88 -7.39 18.60 27.95
CA ASP A 88 -6.37 18.57 26.91
C ASP A 88 -5.72 17.20 26.82
N ARG A 89 -5.32 16.63 27.94
CA ARG A 89 -4.80 15.27 28.01
C ARG A 89 -5.81 14.24 27.50
N ASN A 90 -7.07 14.32 27.89
CA ASN A 90 -8.14 13.45 27.40
C ASN A 90 -8.25 13.50 25.85
N THR A 91 -8.17 14.71 25.28
CA THR A 91 -8.20 14.91 23.84
C THR A 91 -6.93 14.35 23.16
N ASP A 92 -5.75 14.50 23.78
CA ASP A 92 -4.49 13.97 23.26
C ASP A 92 -4.46 12.45 23.24
N GLU A 93 -5.00 11.79 24.27
CA GLU A 93 -5.14 10.32 24.33
C GLU A 93 -6.04 9.81 23.18
N PHE A 94 -7.15 10.48 22.90
CA PHE A 94 -7.98 10.13 21.74
C PHE A 94 -7.24 10.34 20.42
N ILE A 95 -6.58 11.49 20.24
CA ILE A 95 -5.84 11.80 19.02
C ILE A 95 -4.77 10.73 18.75
N ALA A 96 -4.08 10.25 19.76
CA ALA A 96 -3.08 9.20 19.64
C ALA A 96 -3.66 7.86 19.14
N ALA A 97 -4.91 7.55 19.47
CA ALA A 97 -5.58 6.31 19.07
C ALA A 97 -6.24 6.34 17.68
N ILE A 98 -6.43 7.52 17.07
CA ILE A 98 -7.14 7.68 15.77
C ILE A 98 -6.57 6.79 14.69
N GLY A 99 -5.22 6.70 14.60
CA GLY A 99 -4.54 5.91 13.58
C GLY A 99 -4.86 4.42 13.68
N ASP A 100 -4.94 3.87 14.90
CA ASP A 100 -5.27 2.48 15.13
C ASP A 100 -6.71 2.15 14.73
N TYR A 101 -7.69 2.94 15.17
CA TYR A 101 -9.07 2.79 14.71
C TYR A 101 -9.20 2.86 13.19
N ALA A 102 -8.52 3.81 12.56
CA ALA A 102 -8.55 3.99 11.11
C ALA A 102 -7.94 2.80 10.34
N ALA A 103 -6.89 2.18 10.87
CA ALA A 103 -6.27 0.99 10.31
C ALA A 103 -7.24 -0.21 10.27
N HIS A 104 -8.19 -0.28 11.22
CA HIS A 104 -9.20 -1.34 11.31
C HIS A 104 -10.56 -0.95 10.72
N GLY A 105 -10.55 -0.03 9.75
CA GLY A 105 -11.72 0.24 8.90
C GLY A 105 -12.63 1.37 9.37
N VAL A 106 -12.33 2.07 10.46
CA VAL A 106 -13.10 3.26 10.86
C VAL A 106 -12.79 4.42 9.91
N ARG A 107 -13.85 5.06 9.36
CA ARG A 107 -13.73 6.21 8.46
C ARG A 107 -14.53 7.43 8.93
N ALA A 108 -15.19 7.34 10.09
CA ALA A 108 -15.74 8.51 10.74
C ALA A 108 -15.75 8.38 12.27
N PHE A 109 -15.66 9.52 12.95
CA PHE A 109 -15.95 9.61 14.38
C PHE A 109 -17.06 10.61 14.63
N THR A 110 -18.01 10.24 15.51
CA THR A 110 -18.96 11.20 16.06
C THR A 110 -18.35 11.87 17.28
N VAL A 111 -18.11 13.18 17.20
CA VAL A 111 -17.66 14.02 18.32
C VAL A 111 -18.59 15.21 18.48
N ASN A 112 -18.79 15.70 19.69
CA ASN A 112 -19.86 16.66 19.96
C ASN A 112 -19.33 17.96 20.58
N LEU A 113 -20.00 19.06 20.22
CA LEU A 113 -19.81 20.39 20.83
C LEU A 113 -20.50 20.52 22.19
N GLN A 114 -21.42 19.62 22.48
CA GLN A 114 -22.01 19.35 23.81
C GLN A 114 -22.05 17.85 24.02
N GLY A 115 -21.95 17.39 25.27
CA GLY A 115 -22.00 15.96 25.56
C GLY A 115 -21.76 15.65 27.03
N GLY A 116 -21.47 14.39 27.31
CA GLY A 116 -21.19 13.90 28.68
C GLY A 116 -22.30 13.14 29.34
N PHE A 117 -23.45 12.95 28.72
CA PHE A 117 -24.58 12.19 29.27
C PHE A 117 -25.01 11.09 28.29
N PRO A 118 -25.39 9.91 28.73
CA PRO A 118 -25.18 9.36 30.08
C PRO A 118 -23.70 9.06 30.36
N GLY A 119 -23.33 8.88 31.64
CA GLY A 119 -22.00 8.43 32.03
C GLY A 119 -21.16 9.50 32.75
N TYR A 120 -21.57 10.76 32.73
CA TYR A 120 -20.95 11.83 33.51
C TYR A 120 -22.00 12.88 33.88
N GLU A 121 -22.96 12.42 34.70
CA GLU A 121 -24.13 13.21 35.08
C GLU A 121 -23.74 14.47 35.86
N GLY A 122 -24.44 15.56 35.56
CA GLY A 122 -24.27 16.84 36.20
C GLY A 122 -23.07 17.68 35.73
N ALA A 123 -22.26 17.18 34.83
CA ALA A 123 -21.21 17.99 34.16
C ALA A 123 -21.82 19.10 33.27
N ILE A 124 -21.11 20.21 33.14
CA ILE A 124 -21.35 21.17 32.04
C ILE A 124 -20.25 21.00 31.00
N ASN A 125 -20.59 20.28 29.91
CA ASN A 125 -19.72 20.06 28.77
C ASN A 125 -20.35 20.74 27.54
N SER A 126 -19.93 21.96 27.23
CA SER A 126 -20.50 22.75 26.15
C SER A 126 -19.50 23.72 25.53
N ALA A 127 -19.43 23.71 24.20
CA ALA A 127 -18.69 24.68 23.42
C ALA A 127 -19.38 26.05 23.34
N PHE A 128 -20.64 26.14 23.81
CA PHE A 128 -21.46 27.35 23.66
C PHE A 128 -21.43 28.22 24.93
N ASN A 129 -21.51 29.52 24.71
CA ASN A 129 -21.92 30.51 25.69
C ASN A 129 -23.47 30.65 25.68
N PRO A 130 -24.09 31.30 26.71
CA PRO A 130 -25.54 31.45 26.78
C PRO A 130 -26.22 32.14 25.56
N ASP A 131 -25.50 32.93 24.81
CA ASP A 131 -25.98 33.62 23.60
C ASP A 131 -25.76 32.80 22.29
N GLY A 132 -25.26 31.59 22.37
CA GLY A 132 -24.92 30.73 21.23
C GLY A 132 -23.57 31.06 20.56
N SER A 133 -22.79 32.02 21.10
CA SER A 133 -21.39 32.18 20.68
C SER A 133 -20.51 31.05 21.11
N LEU A 134 -19.37 30.86 20.39
CA LEU A 134 -18.50 29.70 20.57
C LEU A 134 -17.30 30.00 21.49
N ARG A 135 -16.97 29.09 22.37
CA ARG A 135 -15.85 29.18 23.31
C ARG A 135 -14.54 28.76 22.66
N LYS A 136 -13.59 29.69 22.61
CA LYS A 136 -12.30 29.49 21.90
C LYS A 136 -11.53 28.27 22.39
N GLY A 137 -11.37 28.07 23.71
CA GLY A 137 -10.63 26.96 24.29
C GLY A 137 -11.22 25.60 23.92
N TYR A 138 -12.55 25.47 23.94
CA TYR A 138 -13.22 24.24 23.50
C TYR A 138 -12.97 23.98 22.01
N LEU A 139 -13.12 24.99 21.15
CA LEU A 139 -12.91 24.87 19.72
C LEU A 139 -11.46 24.55 19.34
N GLN A 140 -10.48 24.91 20.15
CA GLN A 140 -9.09 24.51 19.92
C GLN A 140 -8.91 22.98 20.01
N ARG A 141 -9.53 22.33 20.99
CA ARG A 141 -9.54 20.86 21.11
C ARG A 141 -10.28 20.21 19.94
N VAL A 142 -11.49 20.72 19.60
CA VAL A 142 -12.24 20.23 18.43
C VAL A 142 -11.42 20.33 17.15
N LYS A 143 -10.72 21.47 16.94
CA LYS A 143 -9.85 21.68 15.79
C LYS A 143 -8.74 20.61 15.72
N ARG A 144 -8.04 20.35 16.81
CA ARG A 144 -6.97 19.34 16.88
C ARG A 144 -7.50 17.94 16.48
N VAL A 145 -8.69 17.57 16.96
CA VAL A 145 -9.32 16.29 16.58
C VAL A 145 -9.66 16.25 15.10
N ILE A 146 -10.26 17.32 14.54
CA ILE A 146 -10.62 17.38 13.12
C ILE A 146 -9.35 17.26 12.23
N GLU A 147 -8.28 17.97 12.59
CA GLU A 147 -7.01 17.91 11.85
C GLU A 147 -6.33 16.56 11.96
N ALA A 148 -6.37 15.91 13.13
CA ALA A 148 -5.85 14.56 13.31
C ALA A 148 -6.67 13.53 12.50
N CYS A 149 -7.99 13.66 12.46
CA CYS A 149 -8.87 12.85 11.61
C CYS A 149 -8.56 13.05 10.12
N ASP A 150 -8.39 14.31 9.68
CA ASP A 150 -8.01 14.61 8.30
C ASP A 150 -6.71 13.92 7.88
N HIS A 151 -5.69 14.00 8.75
CA HIS A 151 -4.41 13.33 8.53
C HIS A 151 -4.53 11.81 8.37
N ASN A 152 -5.47 11.18 9.10
CA ASN A 152 -5.68 9.73 9.09
C ASN A 152 -6.76 9.25 8.09
N GLY A 153 -7.29 10.11 7.25
CA GLY A 153 -8.29 9.66 6.27
C GLY A 153 -9.71 9.51 6.84
N VAL A 154 -10.04 10.26 7.88
CA VAL A 154 -11.28 10.07 8.66
C VAL A 154 -12.16 11.32 8.66
N VAL A 155 -13.46 11.11 8.52
CA VAL A 155 -14.50 12.14 8.58
C VAL A 155 -14.89 12.40 10.04
N VAL A 156 -15.29 13.62 10.37
CA VAL A 156 -15.89 13.98 11.66
C VAL A 156 -17.37 14.24 11.48
N ILE A 157 -18.22 13.47 12.13
CA ILE A 157 -19.63 13.78 12.35
C ILE A 157 -19.67 14.69 13.58
N LEU A 158 -19.77 15.99 13.37
CA LEU A 158 -19.72 16.98 14.42
C LEU A 158 -21.13 17.28 14.94
N GLY A 159 -21.45 16.84 16.16
CA GLY A 159 -22.73 17.13 16.80
C GLY A 159 -22.75 18.51 17.47
N CYS A 160 -23.81 19.29 17.24
CA CYS A 160 -23.98 20.58 17.88
C CYS A 160 -24.56 20.43 19.29
N TYR A 161 -25.77 19.92 19.38
CA TYR A 161 -26.53 19.92 20.63
C TYR A 161 -26.74 18.52 21.19
N TYR A 162 -26.67 18.46 22.52
CA TYR A 162 -26.84 17.22 23.27
C TYR A 162 -27.86 17.43 24.38
N GLN A 163 -28.74 16.44 24.61
CA GLN A 163 -29.72 16.45 25.69
C GLN A 163 -29.06 16.74 27.03
N ARG A 164 -29.75 17.49 27.90
CA ARG A 164 -29.28 17.93 29.24
C ARG A 164 -28.03 18.85 29.19
N GLN A 165 -27.73 19.45 28.05
CA GLN A 165 -26.66 20.45 27.88
C GLN A 165 -27.17 21.73 27.21
N ASP A 166 -28.34 21.70 26.56
CA ASP A 166 -28.94 22.86 25.92
C ASP A 166 -29.40 23.95 26.89
N GLN A 167 -29.56 23.62 28.18
CA GLN A 167 -29.91 24.55 29.29
C GLN A 167 -28.90 25.68 29.47
N ILE A 168 -27.70 25.57 28.91
CA ILE A 168 -26.70 26.63 28.90
C ILE A 168 -27.15 27.79 27.99
N LEU A 169 -27.98 27.53 26.99
CA LEU A 169 -28.46 28.52 26.04
C LEU A 169 -29.65 29.28 26.62
N LYS A 170 -29.64 30.62 26.51
CA LYS A 170 -30.62 31.46 27.17
C LYS A 170 -32.01 31.42 26.54
N ASP A 171 -32.13 31.13 25.23
CA ASP A 171 -33.37 31.17 24.48
C ASP A 171 -33.21 30.49 23.09
N THR A 172 -34.33 30.34 22.37
CA THR A 172 -34.39 29.75 21.04
C THR A 172 -33.53 30.51 20.03
N GLN A 173 -33.36 31.82 20.19
CA GLN A 173 -32.52 32.62 19.31
C GLN A 173 -31.03 32.30 19.49
N ALA A 174 -30.62 31.99 20.73
CA ALA A 174 -29.27 31.49 21.03
C ALA A 174 -29.01 30.13 20.39
N VAL A 175 -30.02 29.23 20.32
CA VAL A 175 -29.93 27.97 19.58
C VAL A 175 -29.70 28.21 18.09
N ARG A 176 -30.47 29.11 17.46
CA ARG A 176 -30.25 29.49 16.04
C ARG A 176 -28.87 30.07 15.82
N ALA A 177 -28.45 30.97 16.69
CA ALA A 177 -27.13 31.62 16.59
C ALA A 177 -26.00 30.58 16.71
N GLY A 178 -26.17 29.60 17.59
CA GLY A 178 -25.19 28.49 17.75
C GLY A 178 -24.97 27.70 16.47
N VAL A 179 -26.03 27.27 15.78
CA VAL A 179 -25.91 26.59 14.47
C VAL A 179 -25.16 27.43 13.45
N VAL A 180 -25.55 28.71 13.30
CA VAL A 180 -24.90 29.63 12.36
C VAL A 180 -23.42 29.83 12.69
N ASN A 181 -23.08 29.98 13.96
CA ASN A 181 -21.70 30.15 14.42
C ASN A 181 -20.85 28.92 14.18
N VAL A 182 -21.39 27.72 14.43
CA VAL A 182 -20.70 26.46 14.14
C VAL A 182 -20.42 26.31 12.64
N VAL A 183 -21.41 26.51 11.78
CA VAL A 183 -21.26 26.42 10.32
C VAL A 183 -20.23 27.45 9.82
N ARG A 184 -20.30 28.70 10.28
CA ARG A 184 -19.31 29.73 9.92
C ARG A 184 -17.90 29.37 10.37
N TRP A 185 -17.77 28.77 11.57
CA TRP A 185 -16.48 28.33 12.08
C TRP A 185 -15.89 27.18 11.23
N ILE A 186 -16.69 26.16 10.87
CA ILE A 186 -16.26 25.05 9.99
C ILE A 186 -15.74 25.63 8.65
N VAL A 187 -16.53 26.50 8.00
CA VAL A 187 -16.17 27.08 6.70
C VAL A 187 -14.92 27.95 6.80
N LYS A 188 -14.85 28.84 7.83
CA LYS A 188 -13.70 29.71 8.03
C LYS A 188 -12.41 28.93 8.33
N SER A 189 -12.51 27.78 8.99
CA SER A 189 -11.37 26.90 9.27
C SER A 189 -10.93 26.05 8.07
N GLY A 190 -11.71 26.06 6.99
CA GLY A 190 -11.42 25.31 5.77
C GLY A 190 -11.53 23.78 5.95
N PHE A 191 -12.33 23.32 6.91
CA PHE A 191 -12.55 21.89 7.13
C PHE A 191 -13.43 21.29 6.04
N THR A 192 -12.92 20.26 5.35
CA THR A 192 -13.63 19.58 4.26
C THR A 192 -13.94 18.11 4.61
N ASN A 193 -13.47 17.63 5.76
CA ASN A 193 -13.73 16.30 6.32
C ASN A 193 -14.80 16.30 7.41
N VAL A 194 -15.63 17.35 7.51
CA VAL A 194 -16.67 17.50 8.54
C VAL A 194 -18.05 17.42 7.92
N VAL A 195 -18.95 16.65 8.55
CA VAL A 195 -20.40 16.70 8.35
C VAL A 195 -21.07 17.06 9.67
N LEU A 196 -22.25 17.69 9.63
CA LEU A 196 -22.89 18.29 10.80
C LEU A 196 -24.11 17.48 11.25
N GLU A 197 -24.16 17.15 12.54
CA GLU A 197 -25.33 16.67 13.25
C GLU A 197 -25.92 17.84 14.08
N ILE A 198 -27.18 18.23 13.84
CA ILE A 198 -27.80 19.36 14.57
C ILE A 198 -28.01 19.01 16.03
N ALA A 199 -28.64 17.89 16.31
CA ALA A 199 -28.90 17.44 17.69
C ALA A 199 -28.82 15.92 17.80
N ASN A 200 -28.22 15.46 18.89
CA ASN A 200 -28.23 14.08 19.26
C ASN A 200 -29.61 13.69 19.82
N GLU A 201 -30.26 12.67 19.24
CA GLU A 201 -31.56 12.18 19.70
C GLU A 201 -32.57 13.32 19.92
N PHE A 202 -32.80 14.12 18.89
CA PHE A 202 -33.48 15.44 18.96
C PHE A 202 -34.82 15.39 19.71
N ASN A 203 -35.54 14.31 19.69
CA ASN A 203 -36.81 14.17 20.39
C ASN A 203 -36.70 13.58 21.83
N HIS A 204 -35.48 13.58 22.40
CA HIS A 204 -35.25 13.20 23.79
C HIS A 204 -35.82 14.25 24.76
N SER A 205 -36.50 13.80 25.84
CA SER A 205 -37.13 14.66 26.86
C SER A 205 -36.16 15.53 27.66
N GLY A 206 -34.84 15.29 27.54
CA GLY A 206 -33.81 16.07 28.21
C GLY A 206 -33.45 17.38 27.55
N PHE A 207 -34.04 17.71 26.39
CA PHE A 207 -33.93 19.07 25.80
C PHE A 207 -35.01 19.98 26.38
N ASP A 208 -34.67 21.21 26.75
CA ASP A 208 -35.59 22.23 27.21
C ASP A 208 -36.13 23.11 26.09
N HIS A 209 -35.36 23.29 25.02
CA HIS A 209 -35.76 24.13 23.89
C HIS A 209 -36.61 23.35 22.87
N ASP A 210 -37.85 23.73 22.67
CA ASP A 210 -38.79 23.09 21.74
C ASP A 210 -38.26 22.99 20.30
N ILE A 211 -37.49 23.96 19.86
CA ILE A 211 -36.84 23.94 18.53
C ILE A 211 -35.86 22.73 18.39
N LEU A 212 -35.32 22.26 19.49
CA LEU A 212 -34.45 21.06 19.51
C LEU A 212 -35.25 19.76 19.62
N ARG A 213 -36.46 19.76 20.19
CA ARG A 213 -37.26 18.57 20.43
C ARG A 213 -38.25 18.22 19.33
N THR A 214 -38.57 19.14 18.43
CA THR A 214 -39.63 18.96 17.46
C THR A 214 -39.11 18.70 16.06
N PRO A 215 -39.79 17.87 15.23
CA PRO A 215 -39.41 17.68 13.85
C PRO A 215 -39.37 18.99 13.03
N GLY A 216 -40.31 19.93 13.31
CA GLY A 216 -40.34 21.24 12.65
C GLY A 216 -39.12 22.07 12.99
N GLY A 217 -38.71 22.09 14.27
CA GLY A 217 -37.51 22.79 14.71
C GLY A 217 -36.23 22.20 14.12
N GLN A 218 -36.13 20.88 13.99
CA GLN A 218 -34.99 20.28 13.32
C GLN A 218 -34.92 20.62 11.82
N VAL A 219 -36.05 20.63 11.12
CA VAL A 219 -36.13 21.07 9.71
C VAL A 219 -35.69 22.51 9.57
N GLU A 220 -36.10 23.39 10.48
CA GLU A 220 -35.68 24.79 10.51
C GLU A 220 -34.16 24.92 10.71
N LEU A 221 -33.60 24.25 11.70
CA LEU A 221 -32.16 24.29 12.00
C LEU A 221 -31.29 23.70 10.90
N ILE A 222 -31.70 22.61 10.26
CA ILE A 222 -31.06 22.05 9.06
C ILE A 222 -31.09 23.08 7.93
N GLY A 223 -32.27 23.68 7.67
CA GLY A 223 -32.42 24.72 6.65
C GLY A 223 -31.53 25.92 6.92
N LEU A 224 -31.39 26.34 8.18
CA LEU A 224 -30.53 27.44 8.60
C LEU A 224 -29.03 27.13 8.37
N ALA A 225 -28.61 25.91 8.70
CA ALA A 225 -27.25 25.44 8.41
C ALA A 225 -26.97 25.43 6.91
N LYS A 226 -27.86 24.89 6.09
CA LYS A 226 -27.76 24.86 4.62
C LYS A 226 -27.78 26.25 4.00
N LYS A 227 -28.60 27.22 4.53
CA LYS A 227 -28.59 28.60 4.11
C LYS A 227 -27.24 29.27 4.41
N THR A 228 -26.61 28.93 5.53
CA THR A 228 -25.31 29.46 5.92
C THR A 228 -24.16 28.90 5.08
N SER A 229 -24.21 27.62 4.75
CA SER A 229 -23.26 26.94 3.85
C SER A 229 -23.96 25.80 3.06
N PRO A 230 -24.32 26.04 1.78
CA PRO A 230 -25.02 25.06 0.96
C PRO A 230 -24.26 23.75 0.74
N ASN A 231 -22.94 23.79 0.80
CA ASN A 231 -22.07 22.63 0.52
C ASN A 231 -21.79 21.77 1.76
N LEU A 232 -22.12 22.24 2.97
CA LEU A 232 -21.98 21.45 4.17
C LEU A 232 -23.06 20.36 4.23
N LEU A 233 -22.67 19.14 4.46
CA LEU A 233 -23.60 18.00 4.65
C LEU A 233 -24.17 18.06 6.07
N VAL A 234 -25.50 18.07 6.19
CA VAL A 234 -26.21 18.30 7.47
C VAL A 234 -27.27 17.22 7.69
N SER A 235 -27.35 16.72 8.91
CA SER A 235 -28.38 15.80 9.39
C SER A 235 -28.70 16.05 10.86
N THR A 236 -29.52 15.21 11.46
CA THR A 236 -29.82 15.11 12.88
C THR A 236 -30.23 13.67 13.20
N SER A 237 -30.02 13.18 14.42
CA SER A 237 -30.39 11.83 14.80
C SER A 237 -31.67 11.77 15.62
N GLY A 238 -32.43 10.69 15.43
CA GLY A 238 -33.57 10.31 16.29
C GLY A 238 -33.14 9.44 17.48
N LEU A 239 -34.13 8.99 18.24
CA LEU A 239 -33.90 8.05 19.37
C LEU A 239 -33.38 6.69 18.93
N GLY A 240 -32.89 5.88 19.87
CA GLY A 240 -32.25 4.56 19.67
C GLY A 240 -33.13 3.46 19.04
N ASN A 241 -34.22 3.80 18.37
CA ASN A 241 -35.18 2.88 17.75
C ASN A 241 -35.06 2.76 16.22
N GLY A 242 -34.03 3.34 15.60
CA GLY A 242 -33.78 3.29 14.16
C GLY A 242 -34.77 4.04 13.28
N ARG A 243 -35.52 5.02 13.81
CA ARG A 243 -36.58 5.75 13.08
C ARG A 243 -36.26 7.24 12.97
N LEU A 244 -36.71 7.84 11.87
CA LEU A 244 -36.72 9.31 11.67
C LEU A 244 -38.08 9.74 11.13
N PRO A 245 -38.63 10.89 11.57
CA PRO A 245 -39.80 11.51 10.99
C PRO A 245 -39.56 11.87 9.50
N ASP A 246 -40.61 11.74 8.69
CA ASP A 246 -40.55 11.98 7.26
C ASP A 246 -40.04 13.37 6.87
N SER A 247 -40.47 14.42 7.57
CA SER A 247 -40.03 15.79 7.34
C SER A 247 -38.52 15.98 7.60
N VAL A 248 -38.01 15.36 8.67
CA VAL A 248 -36.58 15.41 9.04
C VAL A 248 -35.75 14.64 8.00
N ALA A 249 -36.18 13.43 7.65
CA ALA A 249 -35.50 12.60 6.66
C ALA A 249 -35.42 13.30 5.27
N LYS A 250 -36.46 14.03 4.87
CA LYS A 250 -36.47 14.83 3.63
C LYS A 250 -35.55 16.04 3.69
N ALA A 251 -35.42 16.73 4.84
CA ALA A 251 -34.58 17.90 5.01
C ALA A 251 -33.08 17.57 5.09
N SER A 252 -32.73 16.40 5.64
CA SER A 252 -31.34 15.96 5.87
C SER A 252 -30.62 15.57 4.56
N ASP A 253 -29.31 15.78 4.46
CA ASP A 253 -28.48 15.31 3.34
C ASP A 253 -28.18 13.81 3.43
N PHE A 254 -28.10 13.25 4.62
CA PHE A 254 -27.96 11.84 4.96
C PHE A 254 -28.80 11.53 6.20
N LEU A 255 -29.12 10.27 6.44
CA LEU A 255 -30.04 9.87 7.51
C LEU A 255 -29.26 9.32 8.70
N LEU A 256 -29.25 10.05 9.82
CA LEU A 256 -28.65 9.58 11.08
C LEU A 256 -29.68 8.85 11.95
N ILE A 257 -29.33 7.66 12.39
CA ILE A 257 -30.17 6.81 13.25
C ILE A 257 -29.32 6.17 14.34
N HIS A 258 -29.97 5.74 15.42
CA HIS A 258 -29.37 4.99 16.53
C HIS A 258 -30.02 3.63 16.68
N PHE A 259 -29.25 2.62 17.10
CA PHE A 259 -29.72 1.25 17.29
C PHE A 259 -29.64 0.74 18.74
N ASN A 260 -29.37 1.60 19.72
CA ASN A 260 -29.25 1.23 21.12
C ASN A 260 -30.44 0.39 21.63
N GLY A 261 -31.67 0.82 21.32
CA GLY A 261 -32.89 0.10 21.65
C GLY A 261 -33.45 -0.81 20.56
N THR A 262 -32.66 -1.09 19.49
CA THR A 262 -33.12 -1.88 18.33
C THR A 262 -32.58 -3.30 18.43
N LYS A 263 -33.47 -4.31 18.40
CA LYS A 263 -33.08 -5.72 18.36
C LYS A 263 -32.43 -6.04 17.01
N LEU A 264 -31.54 -7.04 16.99
CA LEU A 264 -30.86 -7.47 15.75
C LEU A 264 -31.83 -7.78 14.61
N ASP A 265 -32.92 -8.49 14.91
CA ASP A 265 -33.92 -8.90 13.92
C ASP A 265 -34.72 -7.72 13.33
N ASP A 266 -34.79 -6.59 14.04
CA ASP A 266 -35.49 -5.39 13.60
C ASP A 266 -34.62 -4.49 12.69
N ILE A 267 -33.29 -4.60 12.76
CA ILE A 267 -32.35 -3.76 12.01
C ILE A 267 -32.65 -3.73 10.50
N PRO A 268 -32.89 -4.87 9.82
CA PRO A 268 -33.23 -4.90 8.40
C PRO A 268 -34.49 -4.09 8.04
N GLU A 269 -35.54 -4.20 8.85
CA GLU A 269 -36.80 -3.46 8.67
C GLU A 269 -36.56 -1.95 8.83
N ARG A 270 -35.83 -1.52 9.90
CA ARG A 270 -35.55 -0.10 10.16
C ARG A 270 -34.78 0.53 9.01
N ILE A 271 -33.75 -0.16 8.51
CA ILE A 271 -32.98 0.30 7.35
C ILE A 271 -33.87 0.31 6.08
N GLY A 272 -34.66 -0.74 5.85
CA GLY A 272 -35.57 -0.87 4.72
C GLY A 272 -36.57 0.28 4.60
N ALA A 273 -37.14 0.71 5.73
CA ALA A 273 -38.10 1.81 5.81
C ALA A 273 -37.52 3.18 5.38
N LEU A 274 -36.19 3.33 5.48
CA LEU A 274 -35.47 4.58 5.15
C LEU A 274 -34.97 4.64 3.69
N LYS A 275 -34.89 3.51 2.98
CA LYS A 275 -34.38 3.45 1.60
C LYS A 275 -35.19 4.30 0.62
N LYS A 276 -36.47 4.54 0.89
CA LYS A 276 -37.37 5.38 0.06
C LYS A 276 -36.87 6.82 -0.14
N TYR A 277 -35.98 7.32 0.75
CA TYR A 277 -35.45 8.67 0.65
C TYR A 277 -34.26 8.81 -0.33
N GLY A 278 -33.66 7.70 -0.76
CA GLY A 278 -32.54 7.71 -1.71
C GLY A 278 -31.28 8.41 -1.19
N LYS A 279 -31.06 8.39 0.14
CA LYS A 279 -29.94 9.02 0.83
C LYS A 279 -29.09 8.00 1.59
N PRO A 280 -27.81 8.28 1.89
CA PRO A 280 -27.03 7.42 2.77
C PRO A 280 -27.71 7.24 4.14
N ILE A 281 -27.76 6.04 4.65
CA ILE A 281 -28.25 5.70 5.99
C ILE A 281 -27.04 5.43 6.86
N VAL A 282 -26.91 6.14 7.98
CA VAL A 282 -25.80 6.04 8.93
C VAL A 282 -26.36 5.81 10.32
N CYS A 283 -26.16 4.62 10.87
CA CYS A 283 -26.22 4.44 12.30
C CYS A 283 -24.91 5.02 12.87
N ASN A 284 -25.00 6.02 13.75
CA ASN A 284 -23.82 6.61 14.41
C ASN A 284 -23.81 6.36 15.93
N GLU A 285 -24.70 5.49 16.41
CA GLU A 285 -24.74 5.07 17.80
C GLU A 285 -25.41 3.70 17.94
N ASP A 286 -24.64 2.67 18.32
CA ASP A 286 -25.11 1.36 18.72
C ASP A 286 -24.25 0.86 19.89
N ASP A 287 -24.88 0.58 21.04
CA ASP A 287 -24.19 0.27 22.28
C ASP A 287 -24.07 -1.23 22.60
N LYS A 288 -24.37 -2.06 21.61
CA LYS A 288 -24.12 -3.50 21.68
C LYS A 288 -22.62 -3.78 21.76
N LEU A 289 -22.20 -4.88 22.38
CA LEU A 289 -20.81 -5.27 22.56
C LEU A 289 -20.50 -6.64 21.94
N GLY A 290 -19.23 -6.88 21.65
CA GLY A 290 -18.72 -8.19 21.24
C GLY A 290 -19.43 -8.77 20.02
N ALA A 291 -19.86 -10.03 20.11
CA ALA A 291 -20.50 -10.74 19.00
C ALA A 291 -21.85 -10.14 18.58
N GLU A 292 -22.61 -9.52 19.50
CA GLU A 292 -23.87 -8.87 19.17
C GLU A 292 -23.64 -7.60 18.35
N ALA A 293 -22.69 -6.76 18.73
CA ALA A 293 -22.27 -5.58 17.98
C ALA A 293 -21.71 -5.96 16.59
N ALA A 294 -20.86 -6.96 16.53
CA ALA A 294 -20.34 -7.49 15.27
C ALA A 294 -21.47 -7.95 14.33
N LYS A 295 -22.51 -8.60 14.88
CA LYS A 295 -23.69 -9.01 14.13
C LYS A 295 -24.53 -7.82 13.67
N ALA A 296 -24.69 -6.78 14.48
CA ALA A 296 -25.38 -5.55 14.11
C ALA A 296 -24.65 -4.84 12.95
N ALA A 297 -23.33 -4.74 12.99
CA ALA A 297 -22.50 -4.21 11.91
C ALA A 297 -22.70 -5.01 10.60
N GLN A 298 -22.64 -6.34 10.67
CA GLN A 298 -22.85 -7.23 9.51
C GLN A 298 -24.23 -7.05 8.89
N LEU A 299 -25.29 -6.98 9.72
CA LEU A 299 -26.66 -6.77 9.27
C LEU A 299 -26.83 -5.40 8.61
N SER A 300 -26.27 -4.34 9.22
CA SER A 300 -26.33 -2.98 8.68
C SER A 300 -25.67 -2.91 7.30
N VAL A 301 -24.46 -3.44 7.16
CA VAL A 301 -23.73 -3.48 5.88
C VAL A 301 -24.48 -4.30 4.83
N LYS A 302 -24.99 -5.48 5.20
CA LYS A 302 -25.80 -6.33 4.30
C LYS A 302 -27.03 -5.59 3.74
N HIS A 303 -27.59 -4.68 4.50
CA HIS A 303 -28.76 -3.89 4.11
C HIS A 303 -28.40 -2.48 3.61
N SER A 304 -27.13 -2.21 3.30
CA SER A 304 -26.60 -0.97 2.71
C SER A 304 -26.75 0.25 3.63
N ALA A 305 -26.48 0.07 4.92
CA ALA A 305 -26.36 1.15 5.91
C ALA A 305 -24.98 1.13 6.57
N SER A 306 -24.44 2.29 6.83
CA SER A 306 -23.27 2.49 7.67
C SER A 306 -23.61 2.14 9.12
N TRP A 307 -22.65 1.61 9.86
CA TRP A 307 -22.83 1.26 11.26
C TRP A 307 -21.77 1.93 12.13
N GLY A 308 -22.19 2.38 13.32
CA GLY A 308 -21.37 3.10 14.27
C GLY A 308 -21.41 2.49 15.66
N PHE A 309 -20.23 2.16 16.15
CA PHE A 309 -20.01 1.57 17.45
C PHE A 309 -19.97 2.61 18.58
N MET A 310 -20.61 2.33 19.71
CA MET A 310 -20.45 3.08 20.95
C MET A 310 -20.12 2.15 22.11
N HIS A 311 -18.88 2.17 22.57
CA HIS A 311 -18.50 1.43 23.78
C HIS A 311 -18.70 2.30 25.01
N LYS A 312 -19.86 2.17 25.68
CA LYS A 312 -20.22 2.99 26.83
C LYS A 312 -19.16 2.99 27.92
N GLU A 313 -18.73 1.79 28.35
CA GLU A 313 -17.81 1.62 29.49
C GLU A 313 -16.41 2.19 29.20
N ALA A 314 -15.95 2.11 27.93
CA ALA A 314 -14.64 2.62 27.55
C ALA A 314 -14.68 4.11 27.19
N ASN A 315 -15.55 4.51 26.26
CA ASN A 315 -15.45 5.80 25.62
C ASN A 315 -16.46 6.84 26.14
N GLN A 316 -17.54 6.42 26.80
CA GLN A 316 -18.60 7.31 27.25
C GLN A 316 -18.63 7.52 28.74
N TYR A 317 -18.36 6.50 29.54
CA TYR A 317 -18.33 6.61 30.99
C TYR A 317 -16.97 7.03 31.51
N SER A 318 -16.94 7.88 32.52
CA SER A 318 -15.70 8.27 33.19
C SER A 318 -15.15 7.15 34.08
N PRO A 319 -13.84 6.88 34.06
CA PRO A 319 -12.78 7.54 33.25
C PRO A 319 -12.82 7.12 31.79
N PHE A 320 -12.79 8.11 30.89
CA PHE A 320 -12.77 7.85 29.45
C PHE A 320 -11.45 7.18 29.04
N GLN A 321 -11.55 6.20 28.14
CA GLN A 321 -10.41 5.46 27.60
C GLN A 321 -10.53 5.38 26.08
N PHE A 322 -9.41 5.46 25.38
CA PHE A 322 -9.32 5.40 23.92
C PHE A 322 -8.17 4.47 23.56
N ARG A 323 -8.44 3.16 23.53
CA ARG A 323 -7.42 2.11 23.43
C ARG A 323 -7.31 1.51 22.02
N GLY A 324 -7.89 2.15 21.02
CA GLY A 324 -7.93 1.59 19.67
C GLY A 324 -8.75 0.31 19.64
N ILE A 325 -8.26 -0.71 18.97
CA ILE A 325 -8.95 -2.02 18.85
C ILE A 325 -9.08 -2.76 20.18
N GLU A 326 -8.27 -2.41 21.18
CA GLU A 326 -8.36 -2.98 22.52
C GLU A 326 -9.67 -2.61 23.26
N ASP A 327 -10.45 -1.66 22.71
CA ASP A 327 -11.78 -1.37 23.26
C ASP A 327 -12.72 -2.57 23.07
N ASP A 328 -12.73 -3.23 21.89
CA ASP A 328 -13.48 -4.46 21.61
C ASP A 328 -12.90 -5.19 20.38
N HIS A 329 -12.04 -6.16 20.61
CA HIS A 329 -11.40 -6.93 19.53
C HIS A 329 -12.38 -7.58 18.55
N THR A 330 -13.55 -8.07 19.05
CA THR A 330 -14.54 -8.75 18.21
C THR A 330 -15.18 -7.78 17.21
N VAL A 331 -15.52 -6.59 17.69
CA VAL A 331 -16.10 -5.53 16.86
C VAL A 331 -15.10 -5.04 15.80
N TYR A 332 -13.87 -4.72 16.20
CA TYR A 332 -12.89 -4.19 15.24
C TYR A 332 -12.42 -5.24 14.24
N ALA A 333 -12.31 -6.51 14.61
CA ALA A 333 -12.04 -7.60 13.65
C ALA A 333 -13.20 -7.75 12.63
N MET A 334 -14.46 -7.54 13.04
CA MET A 334 -15.60 -7.52 12.13
C MET A 334 -15.55 -6.29 11.23
N LEU A 335 -15.25 -5.09 11.76
CA LEU A 335 -15.11 -3.89 10.93
C LEU A 335 -14.02 -4.06 9.89
N GLU A 336 -12.85 -4.58 10.25
CA GLU A 336 -11.79 -4.91 9.30
C GLU A 336 -12.26 -5.88 8.22
N THR A 337 -12.98 -6.95 8.60
CA THR A 337 -13.55 -7.93 7.65
C THR A 337 -14.53 -7.27 6.67
N LEU A 338 -15.38 -6.35 7.14
CA LEU A 338 -16.39 -5.70 6.32
C LEU A 338 -15.81 -4.61 5.41
N THR A 339 -14.73 -3.96 5.82
CA THR A 339 -14.12 -2.79 5.16
C THR A 339 -12.90 -3.13 4.32
N THR A 340 -12.29 -4.30 4.56
CA THR A 340 -11.23 -4.82 3.68
C THR A 340 -11.85 -5.33 2.39
N PRO A 341 -11.31 -4.93 1.23
CA PRO A 341 -11.75 -5.49 -0.04
C PRO A 341 -11.74 -7.02 0.05
N LYS A 342 -12.89 -7.64 -0.21
CA LYS A 342 -12.86 -9.07 -0.49
C LYS A 342 -11.92 -9.22 -1.66
N ARG A 343 -10.73 -9.79 -1.45
CA ARG A 343 -10.02 -10.38 -2.59
C ARG A 343 -11.04 -11.33 -3.20
N ALA A 344 -11.61 -10.96 -4.36
CA ALA A 344 -12.34 -11.91 -5.19
C ALA A 344 -11.47 -13.15 -5.19
N GLU A 345 -12.04 -14.33 -4.97
CA GLU A 345 -11.26 -15.58 -4.99
C GLU A 345 -10.28 -15.45 -6.12
N ALA A 346 -8.97 -15.44 -5.77
CA ALA A 346 -7.97 -14.98 -6.71
C ALA A 346 -8.09 -15.87 -7.94
N TYR A 347 -8.51 -15.30 -9.05
CA TYR A 347 -8.59 -16.02 -10.29
C TYR A 347 -7.20 -16.54 -10.64
N PHE A 348 -7.08 -17.82 -10.90
CA PHE A 348 -5.88 -18.44 -11.42
C PHE A 348 -6.18 -19.04 -12.78
N PRO A 349 -5.49 -18.59 -13.84
CA PRO A 349 -5.76 -19.10 -15.18
C PRO A 349 -5.36 -20.57 -15.29
N PRO A 350 -6.22 -21.44 -15.88
CA PRO A 350 -5.79 -22.78 -16.25
C PRO A 350 -4.65 -22.73 -17.29
N PRO A 351 -3.92 -23.83 -17.54
CA PRO A 351 -2.97 -23.89 -18.66
C PRO A 351 -3.59 -23.47 -19.99
N GLU A 352 -2.82 -22.93 -20.94
CA GLU A 352 -3.33 -22.46 -22.23
C GLU A 352 -4.07 -23.55 -23.00
N SER A 353 -3.60 -24.80 -22.93
CA SER A 353 -4.27 -25.98 -23.50
C SER A 353 -5.63 -26.30 -22.89
N LYS A 354 -5.94 -25.73 -21.72
CA LYS A 354 -7.20 -25.90 -20.98
C LYS A 354 -8.03 -24.62 -20.86
N GLY A 355 -7.82 -23.66 -21.77
CA GLY A 355 -8.56 -22.41 -21.82
C GLY A 355 -7.74 -21.15 -21.52
N GLY A 356 -6.68 -21.25 -20.74
CA GLY A 356 -5.74 -20.15 -20.50
C GLY A 356 -6.33 -18.95 -19.75
N TRP A 357 -5.76 -17.78 -20.00
CA TRP A 357 -6.19 -16.52 -19.41
C TRP A 357 -7.56 -16.05 -19.92
N ARG A 358 -8.40 -15.58 -19.01
CA ARG A 358 -9.58 -14.78 -19.39
C ARG A 358 -9.16 -13.43 -19.96
N LYS A 359 -9.92 -12.93 -20.96
CA LYS A 359 -9.59 -11.71 -21.70
C LYS A 359 -10.79 -10.78 -21.77
N LEU A 360 -10.56 -9.47 -21.77
CA LEU A 360 -11.58 -8.46 -22.04
C LEU A 360 -11.20 -7.73 -23.32
N ASP A 361 -12.15 -7.67 -24.26
CA ASP A 361 -12.01 -6.95 -25.52
C ASP A 361 -12.99 -5.77 -25.63
N ASP A 362 -14.09 -5.79 -24.86
CA ASP A 362 -15.08 -4.72 -24.82
C ASP A 362 -14.61 -3.55 -23.94
N PRO A 363 -14.64 -2.28 -24.43
CA PRO A 363 -14.18 -1.11 -23.68
C PRO A 363 -14.91 -0.86 -22.36
N ASP A 364 -16.22 -1.11 -22.30
CA ASP A 364 -17.01 -0.92 -21.08
C ASP A 364 -16.65 -1.97 -20.03
N ASP A 365 -16.45 -3.22 -20.45
CA ASP A 365 -15.98 -4.29 -19.57
C ASP A 365 -14.54 -4.06 -19.10
N ILE A 366 -13.64 -3.57 -19.94
CA ILE A 366 -12.28 -3.17 -19.57
C ILE A 366 -12.33 -2.10 -18.47
N SER A 367 -13.19 -1.10 -18.63
CA SER A 367 -13.36 -0.03 -17.63
C SER A 367 -13.97 -0.56 -16.34
N ARG A 368 -15.04 -1.33 -16.44
CA ARG A 368 -15.84 -1.80 -15.30
C ARG A 368 -15.19 -2.94 -14.52
N LEU A 369 -14.65 -3.97 -15.19
CA LEU A 369 -14.12 -5.18 -14.56
C LEU A 369 -12.62 -5.08 -14.25
N ALA A 370 -11.86 -4.43 -15.13
CA ALA A 370 -10.44 -4.29 -14.96
C ALA A 370 -10.03 -2.92 -14.39
N GLY A 371 -10.91 -1.91 -14.36
CA GLY A 371 -10.56 -0.57 -13.89
C GLY A 371 -9.47 0.07 -14.74
N MET A 372 -9.50 -0.14 -16.06
CA MET A 372 -8.53 0.40 -17.00
C MET A 372 -9.20 1.38 -17.98
N ASP A 373 -8.45 2.37 -18.44
CA ASP A 373 -8.86 3.34 -19.45
C ASP A 373 -8.63 2.76 -20.85
N PRO A 374 -9.71 2.41 -21.62
CA PRO A 374 -9.56 1.81 -22.94
C PRO A 374 -8.85 2.72 -23.95
N ALA A 375 -9.02 4.04 -23.85
CA ALA A 375 -8.38 4.97 -24.74
C ALA A 375 -6.86 5.04 -24.49
N LYS A 376 -6.43 4.99 -23.21
CA LYS A 376 -5.00 4.88 -22.88
C LYS A 376 -4.40 3.55 -23.30
N LEU A 377 -5.13 2.44 -23.16
CA LEU A 377 -4.71 1.13 -23.68
C LEU A 377 -4.58 1.14 -25.21
N GLY A 378 -5.49 1.79 -25.93
CA GLY A 378 -5.41 2.00 -27.38
C GLY A 378 -4.14 2.77 -27.77
N ARG A 379 -3.83 3.87 -27.06
CA ARG A 379 -2.58 4.64 -27.26
C ARG A 379 -1.34 3.81 -26.91
N LEU A 380 -1.40 2.97 -25.88
CA LEU A 380 -0.32 2.07 -25.52
C LEU A 380 -0.06 1.04 -26.65
N LYS A 381 -1.13 0.44 -27.19
CA LYS A 381 -1.04 -0.50 -28.33
C LYS A 381 -0.39 0.16 -29.55
N GLN A 382 -0.80 1.37 -29.91
CA GLN A 382 -0.23 2.12 -31.00
C GLN A 382 1.26 2.41 -30.75
N TRP A 383 1.61 2.93 -29.56
CA TRP A 383 3.00 3.19 -29.21
C TRP A 383 3.89 1.94 -29.25
N LEU A 384 3.39 0.77 -28.82
CA LEU A 384 4.12 -0.50 -28.94
C LEU A 384 4.47 -0.83 -30.41
N LEU A 385 3.53 -0.60 -31.32
CA LEU A 385 3.74 -0.84 -32.76
C LEU A 385 4.72 0.14 -33.40
N GLU A 386 4.71 1.39 -32.96
CA GLU A 386 5.56 2.46 -33.48
C GLU A 386 6.98 2.40 -32.90
N SER A 387 7.12 2.01 -31.63
CA SER A 387 8.41 2.01 -30.91
C SER A 387 9.33 0.85 -31.25
N ASP A 388 8.82 -0.18 -31.90
CA ASP A 388 9.60 -1.37 -32.29
C ASP A 388 9.05 -2.01 -33.56
N ASN A 389 9.92 -2.20 -34.55
CA ASN A 389 9.56 -2.87 -35.82
C ASN A 389 9.88 -4.37 -35.85
N ARG A 390 10.49 -4.90 -34.77
CA ARG A 390 10.82 -6.33 -34.64
C ARG A 390 9.60 -7.15 -34.29
N SER A 391 9.70 -8.47 -34.44
CA SER A 391 8.67 -9.40 -33.91
C SER A 391 8.67 -9.38 -32.38
N PHE A 392 7.48 -9.31 -31.77
CA PHE A 392 7.29 -9.37 -30.33
C PHE A 392 5.88 -9.81 -29.93
N ALA A 393 5.72 -10.24 -28.71
CA ALA A 393 4.44 -10.38 -28.02
C ALA A 393 4.46 -9.58 -26.73
N ALA A 394 3.37 -8.85 -26.42
CA ALA A 394 3.21 -8.02 -25.25
C ALA A 394 1.85 -8.28 -24.59
N VAL A 395 1.81 -8.40 -23.27
CA VAL A 395 0.59 -8.70 -22.50
C VAL A 395 0.52 -7.79 -21.28
N VAL A 396 -0.67 -7.22 -21.05
CA VAL A 396 -1.03 -6.48 -19.84
C VAL A 396 -2.22 -7.17 -19.18
N ILE A 397 -2.08 -7.51 -17.90
CA ILE A 397 -3.11 -8.19 -17.11
C ILE A 397 -3.47 -7.31 -15.92
N ARG A 398 -4.77 -7.10 -15.70
CA ARG A 398 -5.29 -6.34 -14.57
C ARG A 398 -6.47 -7.09 -13.94
N ASN A 399 -6.48 -7.24 -12.63
CA ASN A 399 -7.51 -8.00 -11.91
C ASN A 399 -7.70 -9.43 -12.47
N GLY A 400 -6.63 -10.06 -12.98
CA GLY A 400 -6.67 -11.39 -13.58
C GLY A 400 -7.24 -11.46 -14.99
N TYR A 401 -7.52 -10.34 -15.65
CA TYR A 401 -7.94 -10.28 -17.06
C TYR A 401 -6.80 -9.77 -17.94
N ILE A 402 -6.60 -10.40 -19.09
CA ILE A 402 -5.81 -9.76 -20.17
C ILE A 402 -6.65 -8.60 -20.70
N VAL A 403 -6.12 -7.38 -20.57
CA VAL A 403 -6.74 -6.12 -21.04
C VAL A 403 -6.04 -5.54 -22.26
N LEU A 404 -4.82 -5.98 -22.53
CA LEU A 404 -4.09 -5.72 -23.76
C LEU A 404 -3.25 -6.92 -24.10
N GLU A 405 -3.37 -7.37 -25.32
CA GLU A 405 -2.52 -8.38 -25.93
C GLU A 405 -2.18 -7.95 -27.34
N LEU A 406 -0.90 -7.93 -27.63
CA LEU A 406 -0.39 -7.56 -28.95
C LEU A 406 0.63 -8.59 -29.41
N GLU A 407 0.35 -9.21 -30.55
CA GLU A 407 1.20 -10.16 -31.23
C GLU A 407 1.66 -9.54 -32.56
N ARG A 408 2.97 -9.37 -32.70
CA ARG A 408 3.61 -8.92 -33.95
C ARG A 408 4.65 -9.94 -34.36
N GLY A 409 4.23 -10.96 -35.11
CA GLY A 409 5.07 -12.02 -35.60
C GLY A 409 5.57 -13.01 -34.54
N ASN A 410 5.18 -12.83 -33.25
CA ASN A 410 5.40 -13.81 -32.18
C ASN A 410 4.07 -14.13 -31.53
N SER A 411 3.80 -15.42 -31.24
CA SER A 411 2.67 -15.81 -30.42
C SER A 411 2.98 -15.57 -28.93
N SER A 412 2.04 -14.93 -28.25
CA SER A 412 2.11 -14.74 -26.80
C SER A 412 1.92 -16.03 -26.01
N LYS A 413 1.33 -17.07 -26.65
CA LYS A 413 0.95 -18.34 -26.03
C LYS A 413 2.02 -19.42 -26.20
N THR A 414 2.59 -19.55 -27.40
CA THR A 414 3.39 -20.73 -27.77
C THR A 414 4.84 -20.42 -28.14
N ASP A 415 5.15 -19.19 -28.58
CA ASP A 415 6.50 -18.86 -29.02
C ASP A 415 7.46 -18.66 -27.86
N ALA A 416 8.14 -19.71 -27.45
CA ALA A 416 9.18 -19.67 -26.42
C ALA A 416 10.46 -19.01 -26.94
N ARG A 417 10.45 -17.69 -27.15
CA ARG A 417 11.62 -16.93 -27.58
C ARG A 417 12.53 -16.60 -26.39
N ARG A 418 13.82 -16.35 -26.69
CA ARG A 418 14.82 -15.96 -25.68
C ARG A 418 14.32 -14.77 -24.87
N VAL A 419 14.35 -14.88 -23.54
CA VAL A 419 13.93 -13.81 -22.61
C VAL A 419 15.09 -13.01 -22.02
N ALA A 420 16.31 -13.31 -22.46
CA ALA A 420 17.54 -12.64 -22.04
C ALA A 420 17.62 -12.53 -20.48
N SER A 421 17.91 -11.32 -19.97
CA SER A 421 18.10 -11.11 -18.53
C SER A 421 16.84 -11.27 -17.66
N VAL A 422 15.66 -11.42 -18.23
CA VAL A 422 14.46 -11.84 -17.47
C VAL A 422 14.71 -13.19 -16.79
N SER A 423 15.49 -14.09 -17.41
CA SER A 423 15.89 -15.36 -16.84
C SER A 423 16.58 -15.26 -15.47
N LYS A 424 17.21 -14.11 -15.15
CA LYS A 424 17.87 -13.89 -13.86
C LYS A 424 16.86 -13.78 -12.70
N ALA A 425 15.75 -13.09 -12.89
CA ALA A 425 14.69 -13.01 -11.90
C ALA A 425 14.00 -14.38 -11.70
N ILE A 426 13.81 -15.13 -12.80
CA ILE A 426 13.25 -16.48 -12.74
C ILE A 426 14.19 -17.40 -11.98
N CYS A 427 15.50 -17.35 -12.26
CA CYS A 427 16.52 -18.13 -11.56
C CYS A 427 16.51 -17.85 -10.05
N ALA A 428 16.49 -16.59 -9.66
CA ALA A 428 16.42 -16.21 -8.24
C ALA A 428 15.14 -16.74 -7.56
N THR A 429 14.01 -16.70 -8.27
CA THR A 429 12.73 -17.24 -7.78
C THR A 429 12.82 -18.76 -7.60
N VAL A 430 13.42 -19.47 -8.54
CA VAL A 430 13.65 -20.93 -8.43
C VAL A 430 14.58 -21.28 -7.25
N LEU A 431 15.66 -20.49 -7.05
CA LEU A 431 16.53 -20.67 -5.89
C LEU A 431 15.81 -20.43 -4.56
N ALA A 432 14.89 -19.49 -4.51
CA ALA A 432 14.08 -19.27 -3.31
C ALA A 432 13.21 -20.49 -2.98
N ILE A 433 12.62 -21.14 -4.01
CA ILE A 433 11.86 -22.37 -3.84
C ILE A 433 12.79 -23.51 -3.37
N ALA A 434 13.98 -23.63 -3.96
CA ALA A 434 14.98 -24.62 -3.55
C ALA A 434 15.42 -24.40 -2.10
N SER A 435 15.66 -23.14 -1.69
CA SER A 435 15.99 -22.78 -0.31
C SER A 435 14.88 -23.20 0.66
N GLU A 436 13.63 -22.84 0.37
CA GLU A 436 12.47 -23.20 1.20
C GLU A 436 12.33 -24.73 1.35
N GLN A 437 12.35 -25.46 0.24
CA GLN A 437 12.27 -26.93 0.26
C GLN A 437 13.43 -27.55 1.00
N SER A 438 14.62 -26.96 0.92
CA SER A 438 15.80 -27.44 1.63
C SER A 438 15.68 -27.31 3.15
N GLN A 439 15.07 -26.22 3.62
CA GLN A 439 14.81 -26.03 5.06
C GLN A 439 13.72 -26.99 5.57
N GLN A 440 12.79 -27.38 4.68
CA GLN A 440 11.77 -28.39 4.97
C GLN A 440 12.30 -29.84 4.90
N GLY A 441 13.56 -30.05 4.53
CA GLY A 441 14.16 -31.38 4.40
C GLY A 441 13.73 -32.14 3.14
N LEU A 442 13.22 -31.44 2.12
CA LEU A 442 12.76 -32.01 0.86
C LEU A 442 13.86 -32.11 -0.21
N THR A 443 15.09 -31.71 0.11
CA THR A 443 16.25 -31.76 -0.78
C THR A 443 17.42 -32.40 -0.09
N PRO A 444 18.40 -32.99 -0.84
CA PRO A 444 19.57 -33.63 -0.26
C PRO A 444 20.47 -32.75 0.60
N ARG A 445 20.51 -31.45 0.31
CA ARG A 445 21.36 -30.49 1.03
C ARG A 445 20.52 -29.27 1.49
N LYS A 446 20.83 -28.76 2.68
CA LYS A 446 20.24 -27.51 3.17
C LYS A 446 20.97 -26.29 2.60
N MET A 447 20.23 -25.23 2.26
CA MET A 447 20.80 -24.00 1.71
C MET A 447 19.98 -22.79 2.16
N LYS A 448 20.68 -21.75 2.64
CA LYS A 448 20.17 -20.40 2.85
C LYS A 448 20.87 -19.43 1.91
N PHE A 449 20.27 -18.27 1.66
CA PHE A 449 20.87 -17.29 0.77
C PHE A 449 22.17 -16.66 1.30
N ASP A 450 22.43 -16.73 2.60
CA ASP A 450 23.66 -16.27 3.21
C ASP A 450 24.77 -17.36 3.27
N ASP A 451 24.51 -18.57 2.82
CA ASP A 451 25.52 -19.64 2.79
C ASP A 451 26.54 -19.41 1.67
N PRO A 452 27.80 -19.85 1.85
CA PRO A 452 28.81 -19.79 0.81
C PRO A 452 28.43 -20.64 -0.41
N ALA A 453 28.28 -19.98 -1.56
CA ALA A 453 27.76 -20.60 -2.79
C ALA A 453 28.69 -21.69 -3.33
N PHE A 454 30.02 -21.50 -3.21
CA PHE A 454 31.02 -22.44 -3.74
C PHE A 454 31.19 -23.71 -2.91
N ASP A 455 30.60 -23.81 -1.72
CA ASP A 455 30.51 -25.06 -0.97
C ASP A 455 29.52 -26.02 -1.61
N PHE A 456 28.62 -25.53 -2.44
CA PHE A 456 27.67 -26.36 -3.17
C PHE A 456 28.19 -26.84 -4.53
N ILE A 457 29.20 -26.18 -5.12
CA ILE A 457 29.65 -26.45 -6.50
C ILE A 457 30.97 -27.21 -6.49
N PRO A 458 30.99 -28.59 -6.55
CA PRO A 458 32.22 -29.35 -6.51
C PRO A 458 33.14 -29.05 -7.70
N TRP A 459 32.58 -28.79 -8.89
CA TRP A 459 33.36 -28.52 -10.11
C TRP A 459 34.17 -27.22 -10.08
N ALA A 460 33.84 -26.34 -9.16
CA ALA A 460 34.59 -25.10 -8.99
C ALA A 460 35.93 -25.27 -8.28
N LYS A 461 36.19 -26.47 -7.72
CA LYS A 461 37.41 -26.74 -6.96
C LYS A 461 38.50 -27.43 -7.81
N PRO A 462 39.77 -27.00 -7.71
CA PRO A 462 40.24 -25.88 -6.85
C PRO A 462 39.74 -24.56 -7.34
N LEU A 463 39.44 -23.60 -6.41
CA LEU A 463 38.92 -22.29 -6.77
C LEU A 463 39.95 -21.51 -7.59
N SER A 464 39.54 -20.92 -8.73
CA SER A 464 40.39 -20.12 -9.57
C SER A 464 40.81 -18.78 -8.92
N ASP A 465 40.05 -18.31 -7.94
CA ASP A 465 40.35 -17.18 -7.06
C ASP A 465 39.93 -17.56 -5.64
N PRO A 466 40.82 -17.52 -4.61
CA PRO A 466 40.49 -17.94 -3.26
C PRO A 466 39.38 -17.11 -2.61
N ARG A 467 39.17 -15.86 -3.07
CA ARG A 467 38.08 -15.00 -2.59
C ARG A 467 36.67 -15.56 -2.92
N LYS A 468 36.57 -16.43 -3.94
CA LYS A 468 35.32 -17.11 -4.30
C LYS A 468 34.73 -17.92 -3.13
N ALA A 469 35.56 -18.42 -2.21
CA ALA A 469 35.11 -19.14 -1.01
C ALA A 469 34.16 -18.32 -0.11
N ARG A 470 34.21 -16.99 -0.19
CA ARG A 470 33.38 -16.09 0.65
C ARG A 470 32.12 -15.59 -0.05
N ILE A 471 31.91 -15.93 -1.31
CA ILE A 471 30.74 -15.50 -2.06
C ILE A 471 29.50 -16.24 -1.54
N THR A 472 28.49 -15.51 -1.10
CA THR A 472 27.21 -16.09 -0.71
C THR A 472 26.27 -16.25 -1.91
N VAL A 473 25.28 -17.16 -1.78
CA VAL A 473 24.20 -17.29 -2.78
C VAL A 473 23.52 -15.94 -3.04
N LYS A 474 23.22 -15.19 -1.99
CA LYS A 474 22.65 -13.86 -2.04
C LYS A 474 23.49 -12.87 -2.90
N GLN A 475 24.82 -12.94 -2.79
CA GLN A 475 25.71 -12.09 -3.58
C GLN A 475 25.72 -12.44 -5.06
N LEU A 476 25.51 -13.71 -5.42
CA LEU A 476 25.31 -14.11 -6.82
C LEU A 476 24.06 -13.46 -7.40
N LEU A 477 22.95 -13.50 -6.65
CA LEU A 477 21.64 -12.98 -7.11
C LEU A 477 21.59 -11.46 -7.20
N ASN A 478 22.38 -10.74 -6.39
CA ASN A 478 22.40 -9.29 -6.31
C ASN A 478 23.55 -8.62 -7.08
N HIS A 479 24.31 -9.39 -7.87
CA HIS A 479 25.45 -8.87 -8.64
C HIS A 479 26.57 -8.24 -7.78
N THR A 480 26.70 -8.70 -6.52
CA THR A 480 27.71 -8.20 -5.58
C THR A 480 28.80 -9.20 -5.29
N SER A 481 28.90 -10.27 -6.10
CA SER A 481 29.88 -11.36 -5.93
C SER A 481 31.30 -11.03 -6.43
N GLY A 482 31.44 -10.06 -7.33
CA GLY A 482 32.69 -9.79 -8.06
C GLY A 482 32.95 -10.74 -9.23
N ILE A 483 32.11 -11.75 -9.48
CA ILE A 483 32.25 -12.66 -10.63
C ILE A 483 32.02 -11.89 -11.93
N CYS A 484 32.99 -11.95 -12.82
CA CYS A 484 33.03 -11.49 -14.19
C CYS A 484 31.84 -10.57 -14.59
N PRO A 485 31.89 -9.26 -14.30
CA PRO A 485 30.87 -8.31 -14.73
C PRO A 485 30.73 -8.27 -16.25
N GLU A 486 29.52 -8.17 -16.80
CA GLU A 486 29.30 -8.10 -18.26
C GLU A 486 30.08 -6.97 -18.93
N ALA A 487 30.35 -5.88 -18.19
CA ALA A 487 31.17 -4.77 -18.67
C ALA A 487 32.62 -5.16 -18.98
N THR A 488 33.13 -6.21 -18.39
CA THR A 488 34.52 -6.68 -18.53
C THR A 488 34.61 -8.03 -19.24
N SER A 489 33.49 -8.75 -19.39
CA SER A 489 33.47 -10.08 -19.92
C SER A 489 33.84 -10.14 -21.43
N ALA A 490 34.59 -11.15 -21.77
CA ALA A 490 34.71 -11.61 -23.15
C ALA A 490 33.44 -12.35 -23.59
N ARG A 491 33.47 -12.81 -24.84
CA ARG A 491 32.45 -13.75 -25.31
C ARG A 491 32.46 -14.98 -24.41
N ASN A 492 31.26 -15.36 -23.91
CA ASN A 492 31.05 -16.67 -23.33
C ASN A 492 31.28 -17.72 -24.44
N ASP A 493 32.20 -18.66 -24.23
CA ASP A 493 32.52 -19.73 -25.16
C ASP A 493 31.53 -20.90 -25.12
N GLY A 494 30.53 -20.83 -24.22
CA GLY A 494 29.51 -21.86 -24.03
C GLY A 494 29.94 -23.02 -23.13
N THR A 495 31.05 -22.88 -22.41
CA THR A 495 31.58 -23.93 -21.55
C THR A 495 31.49 -23.58 -20.06
N TRP A 496 31.35 -24.61 -19.22
CA TRP A 496 31.40 -24.47 -17.75
C TRP A 496 32.80 -24.13 -17.27
N GLN A 497 33.86 -24.58 -17.96
CA GLN A 497 35.26 -24.21 -17.66
C GLN A 497 35.46 -22.70 -17.76
N TYR A 498 34.86 -22.05 -18.75
CA TYR A 498 34.89 -20.59 -18.87
C TYR A 498 34.11 -19.91 -17.74
N ILE A 499 32.90 -20.35 -17.47
CA ILE A 499 32.02 -19.78 -16.42
C ILE A 499 32.68 -19.90 -15.04
N LEU A 500 33.29 -21.06 -14.71
CA LEU A 500 33.93 -21.33 -13.43
C LEU A 500 35.31 -20.66 -13.29
N GLY A 501 35.89 -20.17 -14.40
CA GLY A 501 37.21 -19.53 -14.44
C GLY A 501 38.38 -20.48 -14.59
N HIS A 502 38.16 -21.65 -15.17
CA HIS A 502 39.19 -22.70 -15.40
C HIS A 502 39.66 -22.72 -16.86
N SER A 503 39.18 -21.83 -17.73
CA SER A 503 39.59 -21.78 -19.14
C SER A 503 40.94 -21.07 -19.38
N GLY A 504 41.58 -20.53 -18.37
CA GLY A 504 42.78 -19.70 -18.49
C GLY A 504 42.49 -18.22 -18.77
N ASP A 505 41.24 -17.81 -18.94
CA ASP A 505 40.89 -16.39 -19.12
C ASP A 505 40.85 -15.69 -17.76
N GLU A 506 41.77 -14.72 -17.53
CA GLU A 506 41.90 -13.96 -16.29
C GLU A 506 40.61 -13.22 -15.90
N ARG A 507 39.77 -12.85 -16.84
CA ARG A 507 38.49 -12.11 -16.60
C ARG A 507 37.44 -12.99 -15.90
N THR A 508 37.50 -14.30 -16.09
CA THR A 508 36.61 -15.27 -15.44
C THR A 508 37.29 -15.96 -14.26
N ALA A 509 38.62 -16.10 -14.32
CA ALA A 509 39.42 -16.71 -13.25
C ALA A 509 39.47 -15.82 -12.00
N ARG A 510 39.65 -14.51 -12.16
CA ARG A 510 39.77 -13.53 -11.07
C ARG A 510 38.48 -12.80 -10.78
N LEU A 511 38.24 -12.48 -9.51
CA LEU A 511 37.16 -11.59 -9.14
C LEU A 511 37.52 -10.14 -9.46
N ALA A 512 36.59 -9.38 -10.07
CA ALA A 512 36.76 -7.98 -10.40
C ALA A 512 36.86 -7.07 -9.15
N PHE A 513 36.24 -7.50 -8.05
CA PHE A 513 36.27 -6.84 -6.75
C PHE A 513 35.99 -7.85 -5.64
N ASP A 514 36.27 -7.51 -4.38
CA ASP A 514 35.96 -8.37 -3.24
C ASP A 514 34.45 -8.55 -3.04
N PRO A 515 33.96 -9.77 -2.72
CA PRO A 515 32.55 -10.03 -2.52
C PRO A 515 31.91 -9.06 -1.51
N GLY A 516 30.80 -8.45 -1.91
CA GLY A 516 30.04 -7.50 -1.08
C GLY A 516 30.58 -6.07 -1.03
N THR A 517 31.67 -5.71 -1.74
CA THR A 517 32.25 -4.37 -1.71
C THR A 517 31.76 -3.45 -2.84
N ALA A 518 31.33 -4.01 -3.95
CA ALA A 518 30.80 -3.29 -5.10
C ALA A 518 29.69 -4.09 -5.78
N CYS A 519 29.00 -3.48 -6.74
CA CYS A 519 28.00 -4.12 -7.58
C CYS A 519 28.47 -4.10 -9.05
N GLY A 520 28.59 -5.27 -9.65
CA GLY A 520 28.94 -5.47 -11.06
C GLY A 520 27.98 -6.47 -11.71
N TYR A 521 27.15 -5.99 -12.65
CA TYR A 521 26.12 -6.80 -13.30
C TYR A 521 26.75 -8.00 -14.03
N SER A 522 26.37 -9.22 -13.63
CA SER A 522 27.01 -10.46 -14.10
C SER A 522 26.00 -11.54 -14.48
N THR A 523 26.08 -12.02 -15.72
CA THR A 523 25.37 -13.22 -16.20
C THR A 523 26.04 -14.48 -15.66
N HIS A 524 27.36 -14.47 -15.49
CA HIS A 524 28.10 -15.63 -14.95
C HIS A 524 27.72 -15.91 -13.49
N ALA A 525 27.47 -14.89 -12.68
CA ALA A 525 27.01 -15.09 -11.29
C ALA A 525 25.71 -15.91 -11.23
N LEU A 526 24.75 -15.64 -12.14
CA LEU A 526 23.49 -16.36 -12.19
C LEU A 526 23.65 -17.79 -12.79
N ALA A 527 24.64 -18.02 -13.63
CA ALA A 527 24.98 -19.39 -14.05
C ALA A 527 25.50 -20.21 -12.85
N HIS A 528 26.36 -19.63 -12.00
CA HIS A 528 26.77 -20.30 -10.73
C HIS A 528 25.55 -20.56 -9.82
N ALA A 529 24.60 -19.63 -9.75
CA ALA A 529 23.38 -19.82 -8.97
C ALA A 529 22.55 -21.03 -9.47
N ALA A 530 22.47 -21.25 -10.79
CA ALA A 530 21.81 -22.44 -11.34
C ALA A 530 22.50 -23.73 -10.90
N LEU A 531 23.85 -23.77 -10.87
CA LEU A 531 24.59 -24.93 -10.34
C LEU A 531 24.35 -25.13 -8.84
N VAL A 532 24.31 -24.06 -8.05
CA VAL A 532 23.94 -24.16 -6.62
C VAL A 532 22.58 -24.83 -6.46
N CYS A 533 21.58 -24.41 -7.25
CA CYS A 533 20.26 -25.03 -7.25
C CYS A 533 20.34 -26.53 -7.54
N GLU A 534 21.08 -26.93 -8.56
CA GLU A 534 21.25 -28.33 -8.97
C GLU A 534 21.83 -29.16 -7.82
N TYR A 535 22.92 -28.70 -7.21
CA TYR A 535 23.58 -29.43 -6.13
C TYR A 535 22.83 -29.43 -4.79
N VAL A 536 21.99 -28.43 -4.57
CA VAL A 536 21.12 -28.41 -3.39
C VAL A 536 19.95 -29.37 -3.56
N THR A 537 19.35 -29.38 -4.75
CA THR A 537 18.15 -30.18 -5.02
C THR A 537 18.41 -31.59 -5.46
N GLY A 538 19.64 -31.89 -5.93
CA GLY A 538 20.01 -33.19 -6.53
C GLY A 538 19.36 -33.41 -7.90
N LYS A 539 18.84 -32.36 -8.56
CA LYS A 539 18.23 -32.38 -9.87
C LYS A 539 18.86 -31.34 -10.78
N PRO A 540 18.98 -31.59 -12.10
CA PRO A 540 19.33 -30.55 -13.04
C PRO A 540 18.47 -29.29 -12.83
N TYR A 541 19.07 -28.12 -12.99
CA TYR A 541 18.38 -26.85 -12.70
C TYR A 541 17.07 -26.70 -13.49
N ASP A 542 17.03 -27.05 -14.74
CA ASP A 542 15.84 -26.99 -15.59
C ASP A 542 14.73 -27.96 -15.12
N GLU A 543 15.08 -29.19 -14.78
CA GLU A 543 14.11 -30.17 -14.27
C GLU A 543 13.47 -29.64 -12.97
N PHE A 544 14.30 -29.12 -12.05
CA PHE A 544 13.79 -28.55 -10.82
C PHE A 544 12.90 -27.32 -11.07
N ALA A 545 13.31 -26.40 -11.94
CA ALA A 545 12.53 -25.20 -12.29
C ALA A 545 11.17 -25.57 -12.90
N ILE A 546 11.13 -26.59 -13.76
CA ILE A 546 9.91 -27.09 -14.38
C ILE A 546 8.97 -27.70 -13.32
N GLU A 547 9.49 -28.55 -12.45
CA GLU A 547 8.66 -29.23 -11.45
C GLU A 547 8.20 -28.32 -10.32
N ALA A 548 9.07 -27.43 -9.85
CA ALA A 548 8.82 -26.63 -8.66
C ALA A 548 8.09 -25.32 -8.96
N LEU A 549 8.25 -24.76 -10.17
CA LEU A 549 7.65 -23.47 -10.56
C LEU A 549 6.73 -23.59 -11.77
N PHE A 550 7.20 -24.05 -12.94
CA PHE A 550 6.47 -23.87 -14.20
C PHE A 550 5.18 -24.71 -14.26
N LYS A 551 5.27 -26.02 -14.02
CA LYS A 551 4.11 -26.92 -14.00
C LYS A 551 3.08 -26.54 -12.95
N PRO A 552 3.44 -26.22 -11.70
CA PRO A 552 2.48 -25.83 -10.68
C PRO A 552 1.63 -24.60 -11.03
N ILE A 553 2.17 -23.65 -11.81
CA ILE A 553 1.45 -22.43 -12.21
C ILE A 553 0.88 -22.52 -13.64
N GLY A 554 0.99 -23.68 -14.29
CA GLY A 554 0.37 -23.94 -15.59
C GLY A 554 1.11 -23.35 -16.79
N CYS A 555 2.43 -23.14 -16.71
CA CYS A 555 3.25 -22.88 -17.90
C CYS A 555 3.34 -24.11 -18.77
N GLU A 556 3.44 -23.94 -20.11
CA GLU A 556 3.44 -25.05 -21.05
C GLU A 556 4.59 -24.99 -22.07
N HIS A 557 5.24 -23.83 -22.27
CA HIS A 557 6.26 -23.65 -23.31
C HIS A 557 7.52 -22.98 -22.79
N TRP A 558 8.66 -23.67 -22.91
CA TRP A 558 9.98 -23.17 -22.50
C TRP A 558 11.10 -23.92 -23.22
N TRP A 559 12.31 -23.36 -23.16
CA TRP A 559 13.56 -24.04 -23.39
C TRP A 559 14.64 -23.46 -22.49
N PHE A 560 15.69 -24.26 -22.22
CA PHE A 560 16.83 -23.84 -21.41
C PHE A 560 18.11 -23.83 -22.22
N GLN A 561 19.03 -22.93 -21.85
CA GLN A 561 20.38 -22.88 -22.38
C GLN A 561 21.25 -23.83 -21.62
N TYR A 562 22.02 -24.62 -22.33
CA TYR A 562 23.00 -25.55 -21.75
C TYR A 562 24.41 -25.09 -22.08
N TYR A 563 25.34 -25.31 -21.14
CA TYR A 563 26.76 -25.17 -21.35
C TYR A 563 27.42 -26.55 -21.34
N ASP A 564 28.51 -26.69 -22.11
CA ASP A 564 29.31 -27.89 -22.17
C ASP A 564 30.32 -27.89 -21.01
N GLY A 565 30.47 -28.98 -20.31
CA GLY A 565 31.45 -29.20 -19.25
C GLY A 565 32.58 -30.13 -19.63
N GLY A 566 32.63 -30.62 -20.89
CA GLY A 566 33.57 -31.62 -21.34
C GLY A 566 33.19 -33.04 -20.88
N GLU A 567 34.10 -34.02 -21.09
CA GLU A 567 33.85 -35.40 -20.74
C GLU A 567 33.60 -35.62 -19.25
N GLU A 568 34.21 -34.82 -18.39
CA GLU A 568 34.19 -34.98 -16.94
C GLU A 568 32.92 -34.46 -16.28
N ILE A 569 32.38 -33.32 -16.77
CA ILE A 569 31.21 -32.62 -16.19
C ILE A 569 29.95 -32.93 -17.02
N GLY A 570 30.10 -33.08 -18.34
CA GLY A 570 28.98 -33.24 -19.24
C GLY A 570 28.27 -31.89 -19.56
N ARG A 571 27.05 -32.00 -20.09
CA ARG A 571 26.24 -30.87 -20.53
C ARG A 571 25.17 -30.57 -19.50
N HIS A 572 25.24 -29.39 -18.87
CA HIS A 572 24.33 -28.98 -17.82
C HIS A 572 23.57 -27.65 -18.15
N PRO A 573 22.34 -27.49 -17.66
CA PRO A 573 21.56 -26.29 -17.90
C PRO A 573 22.13 -25.09 -17.13
N SER A 574 22.08 -23.94 -17.75
CA SER A 574 22.29 -22.66 -17.10
C SER A 574 20.94 -21.96 -16.81
N HIS A 575 21.00 -20.77 -16.21
CA HIS A 575 19.79 -19.96 -15.99
C HIS A 575 19.19 -19.36 -17.28
N GLY A 576 19.91 -19.37 -18.41
CA GLY A 576 19.44 -18.82 -19.69
C GLY A 576 18.25 -19.62 -20.24
N MET A 577 17.21 -18.93 -20.72
CA MET A 577 16.00 -19.59 -21.18
C MET A 577 15.17 -18.78 -22.16
N GLY A 578 14.16 -19.43 -22.74
CA GLY A 578 13.09 -18.85 -23.53
C GLY A 578 11.73 -19.25 -23.01
N MET A 579 10.74 -18.33 -23.13
CA MET A 579 9.38 -18.54 -22.67
C MET A 579 8.42 -17.57 -23.39
N PRO A 580 7.14 -17.94 -23.67
CA PRO A 580 6.15 -17.03 -24.24
C PRO A 580 5.72 -15.93 -23.24
N ALA A 581 5.16 -14.85 -23.75
CA ALA A 581 4.75 -13.70 -22.91
C ALA A 581 3.68 -14.07 -21.87
N ARG A 582 2.74 -14.98 -22.20
CA ARG A 582 1.70 -15.42 -21.25
C ARG A 582 2.24 -16.32 -20.14
N ASP A 583 3.24 -17.15 -20.42
CA ASP A 583 3.88 -17.96 -19.39
C ASP A 583 4.77 -17.10 -18.47
N LEU A 584 5.46 -16.09 -19.01
CA LEU A 584 6.10 -15.05 -18.18
C LEU A 584 5.08 -14.35 -17.27
N ALA A 585 3.90 -14.08 -17.79
CA ALA A 585 2.83 -13.44 -17.00
C ALA A 585 2.34 -14.34 -15.85
N ARG A 586 2.35 -15.67 -15.98
CA ARG A 586 2.01 -16.61 -14.90
C ARG A 586 3.00 -16.49 -13.73
N ILE A 587 4.29 -16.39 -14.01
CA ILE A 587 5.33 -16.19 -12.99
C ILE A 587 5.12 -14.87 -12.27
N ALA A 588 4.96 -13.76 -13.00
CA ALA A 588 4.71 -12.44 -12.43
C ALA A 588 3.40 -12.39 -11.63
N TYR A 589 2.36 -13.07 -12.11
CA TYR A 589 1.07 -13.15 -11.43
C TYR A 589 1.15 -13.99 -10.14
N CYS A 590 1.93 -15.08 -10.14
CA CYS A 590 2.20 -15.84 -8.92
C CYS A 590 2.91 -14.96 -7.88
N MET A 591 3.90 -14.16 -8.28
CA MET A 591 4.55 -13.16 -7.41
C MET A 591 3.54 -12.14 -6.87
N LEU A 592 2.66 -11.63 -7.73
CA LEU A 592 1.58 -10.69 -7.38
C LEU A 592 0.56 -11.27 -6.40
N ARG A 593 0.39 -12.59 -6.39
CA ARG A 593 -0.50 -13.34 -5.49
C ARG A 593 0.25 -13.90 -4.26
N ASP A 594 1.29 -13.21 -3.79
CA ASP A 594 2.10 -13.60 -2.64
C ASP A 594 2.69 -15.02 -2.76
N GLY A 595 2.98 -15.45 -3.99
CA GLY A 595 3.54 -16.76 -4.31
C GLY A 595 2.55 -17.91 -4.31
N ARG A 596 1.26 -17.63 -4.16
CA ARG A 596 0.20 -18.66 -4.17
C ARG A 596 -0.29 -18.91 -5.59
N TRP A 597 -0.64 -20.18 -5.83
CA TRP A 597 -1.39 -20.61 -7.01
C TRP A 597 -2.46 -21.58 -6.56
N HIS A 598 -3.72 -21.20 -6.68
CA HIS A 598 -4.83 -21.86 -5.98
C HIS A 598 -4.52 -21.98 -4.46
N ASN A 599 -4.63 -23.17 -3.92
CA ASN A 599 -4.40 -23.45 -2.49
C ASN A 599 -2.92 -23.75 -2.16
N LYS A 600 -2.02 -23.70 -3.15
CA LYS A 600 -0.61 -24.06 -2.98
C LYS A 600 0.28 -22.83 -2.89
N GLN A 601 1.17 -22.78 -1.89
CA GLN A 601 2.30 -21.85 -1.86
C GLN A 601 3.37 -22.40 -2.81
N VAL A 602 3.58 -21.76 -3.96
CA VAL A 602 4.54 -22.16 -4.99
C VAL A 602 5.85 -21.40 -4.79
N ILE A 603 5.79 -20.07 -4.66
CA ILE A 603 6.94 -19.22 -4.39
C ILE A 603 6.90 -18.82 -2.91
N PRO A 604 7.97 -18.94 -2.14
CA PRO A 604 7.97 -18.58 -0.73
C PRO A 604 7.61 -17.13 -0.50
N ARG A 605 6.72 -16.87 0.46
CA ARG A 605 6.25 -15.51 0.76
C ARG A 605 7.40 -14.61 1.24
N TRP A 606 8.31 -15.13 2.09
CA TRP A 606 9.48 -14.37 2.56
C TRP A 606 10.34 -13.82 1.43
N PHE A 607 10.46 -14.57 0.30
CA PHE A 607 11.22 -14.11 -0.87
C PHE A 607 10.56 -12.89 -1.51
N ILE A 608 9.24 -12.94 -1.69
CA ILE A 608 8.47 -11.83 -2.29
C ILE A 608 8.56 -10.58 -1.40
N GLU A 609 8.43 -10.74 -0.08
CA GLU A 609 8.59 -9.67 0.89
C GLU A 609 10.00 -9.05 0.82
N GLN A 610 11.04 -9.86 0.73
CA GLN A 610 12.41 -9.37 0.59
C GLN A 610 12.65 -8.62 -0.71
N THR A 611 12.00 -9.02 -1.83
CA THR A 611 12.13 -8.27 -3.10
C THR A 611 11.54 -6.86 -3.06
N ALA A 612 10.84 -6.48 -1.99
CA ALA A 612 10.25 -5.14 -1.84
C ALA A 612 11.27 -4.01 -1.60
N ALA A 613 12.49 -4.37 -1.19
CA ALA A 613 13.57 -3.44 -0.91
C ALA A 613 14.91 -4.01 -1.40
N PRO A 614 15.97 -3.19 -1.53
CA PRO A 614 17.30 -3.72 -1.82
C PRO A 614 17.73 -4.77 -0.78
N THR A 615 18.19 -5.92 -1.23
CA THR A 615 18.58 -7.05 -0.36
C THR A 615 20.08 -7.07 -0.04
N HIS A 616 20.77 -5.96 -0.25
CA HIS A 616 22.19 -5.76 0.04
C HIS A 616 22.45 -4.30 0.43
N ASN A 617 23.59 -4.05 1.10
CA ASN A 617 23.99 -2.72 1.56
C ASN A 617 25.06 -2.06 0.66
N VAL A 618 25.37 -2.66 -0.50
CA VAL A 618 26.37 -2.12 -1.41
C VAL A 618 25.84 -0.84 -2.08
N SER A 619 26.58 0.25 -1.98
CA SER A 619 26.27 1.54 -2.60
C SER A 619 27.23 1.92 -3.74
N LYS A 620 28.39 1.24 -3.83
CA LYS A 620 29.41 1.50 -4.84
C LYS A 620 29.12 0.72 -6.13
N PRO A 621 28.80 1.36 -7.26
CA PRO A 621 28.66 0.68 -8.54
C PRO A 621 30.03 0.23 -9.07
N GLU A 622 30.02 -0.79 -9.91
CA GLU A 622 31.14 -1.08 -10.80
C GLU A 622 31.22 0.04 -11.84
N MET A 623 32.43 0.55 -12.09
CA MET A 623 32.68 1.87 -12.68
C MET A 623 32.21 2.01 -14.14
N ARG A 624 32.00 0.92 -14.89
CA ARG A 624 31.81 0.96 -16.34
C ARG A 624 30.34 1.15 -16.80
N TRP A 625 29.37 0.64 -16.04
CA TRP A 625 27.96 0.65 -16.45
C TRP A 625 27.07 1.60 -15.63
N GLY A 626 27.54 2.13 -14.52
CA GLY A 626 26.88 3.20 -13.77
C GLY A 626 25.50 2.85 -13.20
N PHE A 627 25.17 1.55 -13.06
CA PHE A 627 23.92 1.15 -12.42
C PHE A 627 23.89 1.57 -10.95
N ASN A 628 22.73 2.06 -10.50
CA ASN A 628 22.51 2.24 -9.07
C ASN A 628 22.40 0.85 -8.42
N PRO A 629 23.32 0.46 -7.52
CA PRO A 629 23.30 -0.87 -6.90
C PRO A 629 21.96 -1.18 -6.19
N ARG A 630 21.33 -0.16 -5.59
CA ARG A 630 20.05 -0.30 -4.89
C ARG A 630 18.88 -0.72 -5.77
N THR A 631 19.06 -0.71 -7.10
CA THR A 631 18.08 -1.26 -8.05
C THR A 631 17.87 -2.76 -7.85
N PHE A 632 18.90 -3.51 -7.40
CA PHE A 632 18.86 -4.98 -7.37
C PHE A 632 18.32 -5.53 -6.06
N SER A 633 17.40 -6.49 -6.19
CA SER A 633 16.81 -7.22 -5.09
C SER A 633 16.56 -8.68 -5.50
N HIS A 634 17.48 -9.58 -5.15
CA HIS A 634 17.40 -11.01 -5.46
C HIS A 634 17.02 -11.30 -6.93
N GLY A 635 17.77 -10.71 -7.87
CA GLY A 635 17.53 -10.92 -9.31
C GLY A 635 16.37 -10.12 -9.91
N TRP A 636 15.46 -9.60 -9.09
CA TRP A 636 14.45 -8.60 -9.46
C TRP A 636 15.02 -7.18 -9.37
N GLU A 637 14.35 -6.23 -9.98
CA GLU A 637 14.75 -4.82 -9.98
C GLU A 637 13.63 -3.91 -9.46
N LEU A 638 14.05 -2.81 -8.81
CA LEU A 638 13.17 -1.82 -8.19
C LEU A 638 13.20 -0.52 -9.00
N PRO A 639 12.06 -0.08 -9.58
CA PRO A 639 12.03 1.13 -10.41
C PRO A 639 12.32 2.41 -9.63
N ALA A 640 12.07 2.42 -8.32
CA ALA A 640 12.34 3.56 -7.44
C ALA A 640 13.81 4.01 -7.46
N TYR A 641 14.74 3.13 -7.82
CA TYR A 641 16.18 3.41 -7.91
C TYR A 641 16.71 3.53 -9.34
N LEU A 642 15.84 3.49 -10.34
CA LEU A 642 16.22 3.79 -11.71
C LEU A 642 16.52 5.28 -11.84
N THR A 643 17.81 5.58 -11.94
CA THR A 643 18.33 6.92 -12.25
C THR A 643 18.69 6.96 -13.73
N GLY A 644 17.82 7.46 -14.56
CA GLY A 644 18.07 7.61 -15.97
C GLY A 644 17.34 8.81 -16.54
N ASP A 645 17.83 9.33 -17.64
CA ASP A 645 17.18 10.39 -18.41
C ASP A 645 15.86 9.84 -19.00
N ASN A 646 14.77 10.60 -18.95
CA ASN A 646 13.48 10.24 -19.56
C ASN A 646 13.59 10.00 -21.08
N LYS A 647 14.61 10.56 -21.76
CA LYS A 647 14.87 10.36 -23.19
C LYS A 647 15.23 8.92 -23.54
N GLU A 648 15.82 8.18 -22.59
CA GLU A 648 16.18 6.76 -22.80
C GLU A 648 15.10 5.78 -22.31
N GLY A 649 13.96 6.25 -21.79
CA GLY A 649 12.91 5.39 -21.24
C GLY A 649 13.35 4.53 -20.06
N ARG A 650 14.37 4.97 -19.32
CA ARG A 650 14.97 4.26 -18.18
C ARG A 650 14.64 4.88 -16.82
N SER A 651 13.87 5.97 -16.77
CA SER A 651 13.49 6.59 -15.51
C SER A 651 12.35 5.83 -14.82
N GLY A 652 12.45 5.65 -13.51
CA GLY A 652 11.38 5.09 -12.67
C GLY A 652 10.23 6.07 -12.38
N LYS A 653 10.34 7.34 -12.78
CA LYS A 653 9.31 8.35 -12.53
C LYS A 653 7.96 7.96 -13.17
N GLY A 654 6.90 7.97 -12.37
CA GLY A 654 5.55 7.59 -12.81
C GLY A 654 5.29 6.07 -12.81
N ILE A 655 6.21 5.27 -12.27
CA ILE A 655 6.00 3.86 -11.95
C ILE A 655 5.83 3.76 -10.42
N PRO A 656 4.81 3.05 -9.90
CA PRO A 656 4.64 2.87 -8.46
C PRO A 656 5.90 2.29 -7.79
N ALA A 657 6.23 2.76 -6.60
CA ALA A 657 7.43 2.36 -5.87
C ALA A 657 7.43 0.86 -5.48
N ASP A 658 6.25 0.27 -5.34
CA ASP A 658 6.05 -1.14 -5.04
C ASP A 658 6.11 -2.06 -6.27
N ALA A 659 6.35 -1.54 -7.46
CA ALA A 659 6.58 -2.35 -8.66
C ALA A 659 7.87 -3.18 -8.53
N ARG A 660 7.85 -4.39 -9.07
CA ARG A 660 9.03 -5.24 -9.32
C ARG A 660 9.07 -5.57 -10.79
N TYR A 661 10.23 -5.53 -11.36
CA TYR A 661 10.40 -5.85 -12.76
C TYR A 661 11.77 -6.47 -13.02
N LYS A 662 11.92 -7.09 -14.18
CA LYS A 662 13.21 -7.48 -14.73
C LYS A 662 13.18 -7.25 -16.23
N PRO A 663 14.02 -6.32 -16.75
CA PRO A 663 14.18 -6.15 -18.18
C PRO A 663 15.21 -7.13 -18.72
N GLY A 664 15.09 -7.42 -20.01
CA GLY A 664 16.08 -8.17 -20.78
C GLY A 664 16.46 -7.46 -22.07
N SER A 665 17.70 -7.68 -22.53
CA SER A 665 18.19 -7.16 -23.82
C SER A 665 17.20 -7.48 -24.93
N GLY A 666 16.91 -6.48 -25.77
CA GLY A 666 15.91 -6.54 -26.83
C GLY A 666 14.53 -6.03 -26.40
N GLY A 667 14.34 -5.65 -25.15
CA GLY A 667 13.06 -5.18 -24.63
C GLY A 667 12.18 -6.32 -24.12
N GLN A 668 12.79 -7.41 -23.67
CA GLN A 668 12.11 -8.40 -22.84
C GLN A 668 11.70 -7.73 -21.53
N LEU A 669 10.57 -8.13 -20.97
CA LEU A 669 10.10 -7.60 -19.69
C LEU A 669 9.22 -8.63 -18.97
N ILE A 670 9.46 -8.77 -17.69
CA ILE A 670 8.54 -9.32 -16.70
C ILE A 670 8.36 -8.28 -15.60
N ALA A 671 7.12 -7.95 -15.25
CA ALA A 671 6.83 -6.95 -14.22
C ALA A 671 5.51 -7.24 -13.53
N PHE A 672 5.42 -6.88 -12.24
CA PHE A 672 4.18 -6.83 -11.48
C PHE A 672 4.14 -5.62 -10.55
N VAL A 673 2.94 -5.10 -10.30
CA VAL A 673 2.73 -3.91 -9.47
C VAL A 673 1.62 -4.22 -8.46
N PRO A 674 1.97 -4.52 -7.20
CA PRO A 674 1.00 -4.92 -6.17
C PRO A 674 -0.10 -3.89 -5.92
N SER A 675 0.23 -2.61 -5.78
CA SER A 675 -0.74 -1.53 -5.54
C SER A 675 -1.76 -1.35 -6.66
N LEU A 676 -1.43 -1.83 -7.87
CA LEU A 676 -2.31 -1.73 -9.04
C LEU A 676 -2.92 -3.06 -9.46
N ASP A 677 -2.65 -4.18 -8.79
CA ASP A 677 -3.00 -5.52 -9.24
C ASP A 677 -2.69 -5.76 -10.74
N LEU A 678 -1.48 -5.35 -11.17
CA LEU A 678 -1.08 -5.25 -12.57
C LEU A 678 0.11 -6.15 -12.88
N VAL A 679 0.04 -6.87 -13.99
CA VAL A 679 1.17 -7.61 -14.59
C VAL A 679 1.42 -7.09 -15.99
N VAL A 680 2.70 -6.91 -16.33
CA VAL A 680 3.14 -6.42 -17.65
C VAL A 680 4.27 -7.30 -18.15
N THR A 681 4.11 -7.92 -19.31
CA THR A 681 5.15 -8.76 -19.92
C THR A 681 5.37 -8.43 -21.38
N ARG A 682 6.58 -8.66 -21.83
CA ARG A 682 6.95 -8.54 -23.24
C ARG A 682 8.08 -9.51 -23.59
N GLN A 683 7.99 -10.10 -24.76
CA GLN A 683 8.94 -11.07 -25.27
C GLN A 683 9.20 -10.79 -26.76
N THR A 684 10.48 -10.73 -27.19
CA THR A 684 10.85 -10.53 -28.59
C THR A 684 11.78 -11.61 -29.12
N GLY A 685 12.63 -12.18 -28.27
CA GLY A 685 13.75 -13.04 -28.68
C GLY A 685 14.96 -12.29 -29.24
N SER A 686 14.83 -11.01 -29.56
CA SER A 686 15.89 -10.16 -30.14
C SER A 686 16.81 -9.59 -29.08
N SER A 687 17.92 -8.96 -29.54
CA SER A 687 18.87 -8.22 -28.69
C SER A 687 18.76 -6.71 -28.92
N GLY A 688 19.47 -5.91 -28.13
CA GLY A 688 19.55 -4.46 -28.22
C GLY A 688 18.77 -3.73 -27.12
N ASN A 689 18.70 -2.41 -27.24
CA ASN A 689 18.00 -1.54 -26.29
C ASN A 689 16.56 -1.31 -26.72
N TRP A 690 15.67 -1.14 -25.74
CA TRP A 690 14.29 -0.72 -25.93
C TRP A 690 13.73 -0.07 -24.66
N GLN A 691 12.69 0.71 -24.78
CA GLN A 691 12.15 1.57 -23.73
C GLN A 691 11.21 0.80 -22.77
N PHE A 692 11.71 -0.23 -22.08
CA PHE A 692 10.90 -1.08 -21.19
C PHE A 692 10.22 -0.31 -20.05
N ALA A 693 10.88 0.71 -19.48
CA ALA A 693 10.32 1.52 -18.41
C ALA A 693 9.15 2.40 -18.89
N GLU A 694 9.21 2.89 -20.15
CA GLU A 694 8.10 3.61 -20.77
C GLU A 694 6.89 2.70 -20.98
N TYR A 695 7.12 1.46 -21.42
CA TYR A 695 6.05 0.46 -21.54
C TYR A 695 5.34 0.25 -20.19
N LEU A 696 6.10 -0.02 -19.13
CA LEU A 696 5.55 -0.23 -17.79
C LEU A 696 4.82 1.02 -17.27
N ARG A 697 5.39 2.21 -17.48
CA ARG A 697 4.78 3.49 -17.10
C ARG A 697 3.43 3.72 -17.79
N ARG A 698 3.34 3.49 -19.09
CA ARG A 698 2.11 3.65 -19.86
C ARG A 698 1.04 2.64 -19.43
N ALA A 699 1.43 1.41 -19.12
CA ALA A 699 0.53 0.40 -18.56
C ALA A 699 -0.01 0.84 -17.19
N CYS A 700 0.85 1.31 -16.29
CA CYS A 700 0.44 1.86 -14.98
C CYS A 700 -0.48 3.09 -15.14
N ALA A 701 -0.16 4.01 -16.05
CA ALA A 701 -0.95 5.22 -16.29
C ALA A 701 -2.33 4.93 -16.93
N ALA A 702 -2.53 3.76 -17.50
CA ALA A 702 -3.82 3.35 -18.04
C ALA A 702 -4.79 2.82 -16.96
N VAL A 703 -4.32 2.58 -15.74
CA VAL A 703 -5.20 2.27 -14.61
C VAL A 703 -6.03 3.51 -14.30
N LEU A 704 -7.35 3.32 -14.20
CA LEU A 704 -8.25 4.38 -13.77
C LEU A 704 -7.95 4.69 -12.31
N THR A 705 -7.48 5.91 -12.05
CA THR A 705 -7.43 6.44 -10.69
C THR A 705 -8.84 6.81 -10.29
N GLU A 706 -9.40 6.04 -9.37
CA GLU A 706 -10.70 6.33 -8.77
C GLU A 706 -10.73 7.64 -8.02
#